data_ae3b0f8400fe15fe54bd69d463c1b430
#
_entry.id   ae3b0f8400fe15fe54bd69d463c1b430
#
_cell.length_a   1.000
_cell.length_b   1.000
_cell.length_c   1.000
_cell.angle_alpha   90.00
_cell.angle_beta   90.00
_cell.angle_gamma   90.00
#
_symmetry.space_group_name_H-M   'P 1'
#
loop_
_entity.id
_entity.type
_entity.pdbx_description
1 polymer ?
#
loop_
_entity_poly.entity_id
_entity_poly.type
_entity_poly.pdbx_seq_one_letter_code
_entity_poly.pdbx_strand_id
1 'polypeptide(L)'
;MLRAWRGVCFAIGARRESGLGGREPLVSHRAGCLAISSANSRVNFGASSSRTNSIFTGILCRMLSALSLVRNRPSTLIGVPYDRPVIGYGGKTINTLRLWAASTPDFFDFQQFSSGDFVGALAEALTAETVTRVLYPDDSTAQGKGLRFLQQYFLVACTLADAIRRFRAAGNEWSALPDKVAMQLNDTHPTLAVAELMRILLDEARLGWDEAWDVTQRTLAYTNHTLLPEALEKWPLPWFQALLPRQLDIIYEINRRFLEVVRAKYPGDDARAARVSLIEEGEPKKVRMAHLAIVGSHSTNGVAAIHSDLLKKTVVPDFAELFPKRFNNKTNGVTQRRFLLLANPALAKIITEAIGDAWITDLNQLEKLKPLAGDKAFRVGFRQAKREAKTRFAGWLKSATGQVVDTDAIFDTQIKRIHEYKRQLLNALHIVILYQRLRENPKLSVPARTFFFGGKAAPAYHFAKLVIKFINNLAGTIDGEPAVRGRLKVVFVPEYCVSVAERLIPASDVSEQISTAGYEASGTSNMKFMMNGALTIGTRDGATIEMAETAGEENFFLFGLSAEEVAKSRGFYSPQWHYDHEPETRAALDLIAANHFSQHEPGVFTPILDALLLMGDHYLHLADLKNYSEAHGRLGKTYQDPEEWSRKAILNVAASGKFSSDRTIAEYANEIWHAKPCPVD
;
A
#
# COMPACT_ATOMS: atom_id res chain seq x y z
N MET A 1 17.97 10.47 4.10
CA MET A 1 17.78 9.27 4.91
C MET A 1 16.33 8.96 5.33
N LEU A 2 15.40 9.89 5.29
CA LEU A 2 14.02 9.77 5.85
C LEU A 2 12.91 9.45 4.82
N ARG A 3 13.23 9.11 3.57
CA ARG A 3 12.23 8.92 2.50
C ARG A 3 11.71 7.48 2.31
N ALA A 4 12.24 6.49 3.02
CA ALA A 4 11.94 5.08 2.78
C ALA A 4 10.89 4.45 3.72
N TRP A 5 10.47 5.12 4.79
CA TRP A 5 9.66 4.53 5.85
C TRP A 5 8.15 4.70 5.60
N ARG A 6 7.62 3.98 4.63
CA ARG A 6 6.17 3.87 4.43
C ARG A 6 5.78 2.40 4.33
N GLY A 7 5.23 1.83 5.39
CA GLY A 7 4.65 0.51 5.28
C GLY A 7 4.41 -0.29 6.56
N VAL A 8 4.96 0.10 7.69
CA VAL A 8 4.64 -0.59 8.95
C VAL A 8 4.10 0.45 9.93
N CYS A 9 2.81 0.72 9.86
CA CYS A 9 2.11 1.49 10.88
C CYS A 9 1.39 0.53 11.80
N PHE A 10 1.82 0.44 13.06
CA PHE A 10 0.98 -0.04 14.14
C PHE A 10 0.15 1.14 14.65
N ALA A 11 -1.18 1.07 14.55
CA ALA A 11 -2.04 1.98 15.27
C ALA A 11 -2.20 1.43 16.70
N ILE A 12 -1.67 2.14 17.68
CA ILE A 12 -1.87 1.83 19.09
C ILE A 12 -2.90 2.84 19.62
N GLY A 13 -4.12 2.38 19.86
CA GLY A 13 -5.15 3.15 20.55
C GLY A 13 -5.11 2.88 22.05
N ALA A 14 -4.94 3.91 22.87
CA ALA A 14 -5.11 3.78 24.32
C ALA A 14 -6.59 3.97 24.67
N ARG A 15 -7.19 3.00 25.34
CA ARG A 15 -8.53 3.12 25.93
C ARG A 15 -8.40 3.73 27.33
N ARG A 16 -9.15 4.81 27.61
CA ARG A 16 -9.31 5.31 28.97
C ARG A 16 -10.75 5.11 29.42
N GLU A 17 -10.93 4.47 30.57
CA GLU A 17 -12.18 4.53 31.30
C GLU A 17 -12.32 5.87 32.05
N SER A 18 -13.49 6.45 32.01
CA SER A 18 -13.87 7.61 32.82
C SER A 18 -14.15 7.12 34.25
N GLY A 19 -13.21 7.31 35.15
CA GLY A 19 -13.38 7.03 36.56
C GLY A 19 -12.44 7.86 37.43
N LEU A 20 -12.99 8.90 38.04
CA LEU A 20 -12.58 9.57 39.27
C LEU A 20 -11.16 10.08 39.48
N GLY A 21 -11.04 11.39 39.39
CA GLY A 21 -10.36 12.29 40.33
C GLY A 21 -8.94 11.96 40.81
N GLY A 22 -7.93 12.50 40.10
CA GLY A 22 -6.58 12.60 40.62
C GLY A 22 -5.80 13.64 39.84
N ARG A 23 -5.57 14.79 40.47
CA ARG A 23 -4.73 15.85 39.90
C ARG A 23 -3.29 15.38 39.85
N GLU A 24 -2.70 15.34 38.67
CA GLU A 24 -1.24 15.33 38.49
C GLU A 24 -0.81 16.61 37.77
N PRO A 25 0.39 17.12 38.08
CA PRO A 25 0.80 18.46 37.70
C PRO A 25 1.19 18.56 36.23
N LEU A 26 0.73 19.64 35.62
CA LEU A 26 1.16 20.14 34.31
C LEU A 26 2.68 20.36 34.28
N VAL A 27 3.39 19.61 33.46
CA VAL A 27 4.76 19.93 33.04
C VAL A 27 4.67 20.76 31.77
N SER A 28 4.84 22.06 31.92
CA SER A 28 5.02 22.99 30.81
C SER A 28 6.38 22.74 30.15
N HIS A 29 6.39 22.29 28.91
CA HIS A 29 7.63 22.23 28.14
C HIS A 29 7.84 23.54 27.37
N ARG A 30 8.71 24.39 27.93
CA ARG A 30 9.38 25.45 27.17
C ARG A 30 10.37 24.82 26.18
N ALA A 31 10.39 25.39 24.96
CA ALA A 31 11.38 25.07 23.96
C ALA A 31 12.81 25.40 24.51
N GLY A 32 13.59 24.36 24.74
CA GLY A 32 15.01 24.43 25.03
C GLY A 32 15.64 23.17 24.46
N CYS A 33 16.79 23.30 23.80
CA CYS A 33 17.62 22.19 23.35
C CYS A 33 17.80 21.19 24.48
N LEU A 34 17.10 20.08 24.43
CA LEU A 34 17.24 18.97 25.38
C LEU A 34 18.17 17.92 24.80
N ALA A 35 19.26 17.72 25.52
CA ALA A 35 20.12 16.56 25.38
C ALA A 35 19.23 15.30 25.39
N ILE A 36 19.38 14.48 24.37
CA ILE A 36 18.63 13.23 24.19
C ILE A 36 19.07 12.28 25.31
N SER A 37 18.27 12.14 26.35
CA SER A 37 18.34 11.00 27.25
C SER A 37 17.82 9.80 26.48
N SER A 38 18.74 9.00 25.95
CA SER A 38 18.46 7.75 25.25
C SER A 38 17.93 6.71 26.23
N ALA A 39 16.60 6.57 26.31
CA ALA A 39 16.03 5.36 26.88
C ALA A 39 16.22 4.23 25.86
N ASN A 40 17.38 3.58 25.92
CA ASN A 40 17.70 2.41 25.11
C ASN A 40 16.80 1.25 25.52
N SER A 41 15.80 0.92 24.74
CA SER A 41 15.05 -0.32 24.88
C SER A 41 15.91 -1.45 24.32
N ARG A 42 16.55 -2.22 25.18
CA ARG A 42 17.27 -3.44 24.78
C ARG A 42 16.25 -4.49 24.38
N VAL A 43 16.25 -4.85 23.09
CA VAL A 43 15.52 -6.02 22.61
C VAL A 43 16.46 -7.22 22.77
N ASN A 44 16.32 -7.96 23.85
CA ASN A 44 16.99 -9.22 24.00
C ASN A 44 16.25 -10.26 23.14
N PHE A 45 16.88 -10.69 22.06
CA PHE A 45 16.43 -11.82 21.27
C PHE A 45 16.63 -13.10 22.09
N GLY A 46 15.64 -13.47 22.90
CA GLY A 46 15.55 -14.77 23.53
C GLY A 46 16.45 -14.99 24.74
N ALA A 47 16.21 -14.30 25.82
CA ALA A 47 16.82 -14.67 27.11
C ALA A 47 15.85 -15.48 27.98
N SER A 48 15.85 -16.79 27.83
CA SER A 48 15.49 -17.67 28.91
C SER A 48 16.46 -18.87 28.94
N SER A 49 17.30 -18.88 29.93
CA SER A 49 18.35 -19.82 30.29
C SER A 49 19.71 -19.68 29.59
N SER A 50 20.77 -19.84 30.34
CA SER A 50 22.18 -19.71 29.95
C SER A 50 22.65 -20.65 28.82
N ARG A 51 21.82 -21.59 28.36
CA ARG A 51 22.11 -22.51 27.27
C ARG A 51 21.49 -22.04 25.92
N THR A 52 20.42 -21.25 25.94
CA THR A 52 19.80 -20.74 24.71
C THR A 52 20.51 -19.51 24.15
N ASN A 53 21.17 -18.70 24.97
CA ASN A 53 21.93 -17.53 24.51
C ASN A 53 23.07 -17.88 23.55
N SER A 54 23.76 -19.03 23.77
CA SER A 54 24.88 -19.46 22.90
C SER A 54 24.43 -19.95 21.53
N ILE A 55 23.22 -20.51 21.41
CA ILE A 55 22.66 -21.02 20.15
C ILE A 55 22.11 -19.87 19.29
N PHE A 56 21.40 -18.94 19.89
CA PHE A 56 20.81 -17.79 19.19
C PHE A 56 21.88 -16.88 18.58
N THR A 57 22.92 -16.64 19.31
CA THR A 57 24.10 -15.90 18.94
C THR A 57 24.83 -16.53 17.75
N GLY A 58 25.00 -17.86 17.78
CA GLY A 58 25.64 -18.61 16.69
C GLY A 58 24.81 -18.68 15.39
N ILE A 59 23.49 -18.50 15.47
CA ILE A 59 22.58 -18.62 14.32
C ILE A 59 22.41 -17.30 13.58
N LEU A 60 22.29 -16.18 14.26
CA LEU A 60 22.35 -14.86 13.63
C LEU A 60 23.69 -14.66 12.91
N CYS A 61 24.78 -15.08 13.53
CA CYS A 61 26.09 -15.18 12.86
C CYS A 61 26.09 -16.11 11.65
N ARG A 62 25.43 -17.26 11.67
CA ARG A 62 25.39 -18.18 10.52
C ARG A 62 24.54 -17.63 9.36
N MET A 63 23.44 -16.92 9.58
CA MET A 63 22.72 -16.25 8.49
C MET A 63 23.45 -15.01 7.99
N LEU A 64 24.04 -14.22 8.87
CA LEU A 64 24.88 -13.09 8.49
C LEU A 64 26.21 -13.54 7.88
N SER A 65 26.76 -14.70 8.27
CA SER A 65 27.93 -15.30 7.60
C SER A 65 27.57 -15.96 6.28
N ALA A 66 26.37 -16.48 6.09
CA ALA A 66 25.85 -16.90 4.78
C ALA A 66 25.60 -15.68 3.87
N LEU A 67 25.41 -14.49 4.44
CA LEU A 67 25.38 -13.20 3.75
C LEU A 67 26.80 -12.66 3.43
N SER A 68 27.85 -13.42 3.72
CA SER A 68 29.27 -12.99 3.55
C SER A 68 29.68 -11.75 4.36
N LEU A 69 28.91 -11.37 5.38
CA LEU A 69 29.05 -10.07 6.03
C LEU A 69 29.70 -10.12 7.43
N VAL A 70 29.81 -11.27 8.12
CA VAL A 70 30.40 -11.29 9.47
C VAL A 70 31.03 -12.64 9.87
N ARG A 71 32.21 -12.57 10.45
CA ARG A 71 32.90 -13.68 11.14
C ARG A 71 32.58 -13.66 12.66
N ASN A 72 31.94 -14.73 13.15
CA ASN A 72 32.02 -15.31 14.51
C ASN A 72 31.88 -14.42 15.77
N ARG A 73 30.92 -13.47 15.88
CA ARG A 73 30.51 -12.96 17.21
C ARG A 73 28.98 -12.84 17.31
N PRO A 74 28.43 -13.06 18.53
CA PRO A 74 27.01 -12.86 18.79
C PRO A 74 26.68 -11.36 18.81
N SER A 75 26.02 -10.83 17.79
CA SER A 75 25.58 -9.46 17.79
C SER A 75 24.21 -9.29 18.49
N THR A 76 24.19 -8.46 19.52
CA THR A 76 22.92 -7.99 20.11
C THR A 76 22.45 -6.80 19.30
N LEU A 77 21.22 -6.87 18.75
CA LEU A 77 20.58 -5.73 18.10
C LEU A 77 19.85 -4.88 19.14
N ILE A 78 20.07 -3.59 19.07
CA ILE A 78 19.36 -2.58 19.87
C ILE A 78 18.36 -1.86 18.96
N GLY A 79 17.08 -1.76 19.38
CA GLY A 79 16.08 -0.93 18.75
C GLY A 79 16.16 0.51 19.27
N VAL A 80 16.53 1.43 18.40
CA VAL A 80 16.58 2.87 18.72
C VAL A 80 15.30 3.53 18.20
N PRO A 81 14.45 4.12 19.09
CA PRO A 81 13.21 4.78 18.67
C PRO A 81 13.48 6.17 18.09
N TYR A 82 12.80 6.51 17.01
CA TYR A 82 12.75 7.83 16.41
C TYR A 82 11.31 8.31 16.32
N ASP A 83 10.97 9.30 17.12
CA ASP A 83 9.63 9.86 17.17
C ASP A 83 9.46 10.97 16.13
N ARG A 84 8.35 10.88 15.40
CA ARG A 84 7.90 11.91 14.47
C ARG A 84 6.55 12.43 14.94
N PRO A 85 6.43 13.73 15.24
CA PRO A 85 5.16 14.32 15.61
C PRO A 85 4.22 14.31 14.40
N VAL A 86 2.98 13.91 14.64
CA VAL A 86 1.86 14.02 13.69
C VAL A 86 0.89 15.04 14.27
N ILE A 87 0.95 16.25 13.75
CA ILE A 87 0.18 17.38 14.22
C ILE A 87 -1.23 17.29 13.62
N GLY A 88 -2.25 17.27 14.47
CA GLY A 88 -3.65 17.34 14.07
C GLY A 88 -4.04 18.72 13.55
N TYR A 89 -5.13 18.78 12.80
CA TYR A 89 -5.68 20.05 12.33
C TYR A 89 -6.01 20.97 13.51
N GLY A 90 -5.60 22.24 13.40
CA GLY A 90 -5.72 23.22 14.50
C GLY A 90 -4.59 23.17 15.54
N GLY A 91 -3.68 22.18 15.47
CA GLY A 91 -2.45 22.15 16.27
C GLY A 91 -2.58 21.72 17.73
N LYS A 92 -3.80 21.46 18.21
CA LYS A 92 -4.06 21.11 19.63
C LYS A 92 -3.62 19.68 19.95
N THR A 93 -3.85 18.74 19.07
CA THR A 93 -3.51 17.32 19.26
C THR A 93 -2.25 16.97 18.48
N ILE A 94 -1.27 16.37 19.15
CA ILE A 94 -0.04 15.89 18.52
C ILE A 94 0.11 14.41 18.87
N ASN A 95 -0.01 13.54 17.87
CA ASN A 95 0.27 12.12 17.98
C ASN A 95 1.71 11.82 17.59
N THR A 96 2.22 10.66 17.99
CA THR A 96 3.58 10.24 17.70
C THR A 96 3.58 9.06 16.73
N LEU A 97 4.29 9.20 15.62
CA LEU A 97 4.70 8.08 14.79
C LEU A 97 6.09 7.64 15.23
N ARG A 98 6.20 6.47 15.86
CA ARG A 98 7.48 5.90 16.30
C ARG A 98 8.06 5.00 15.23
N LEU A 99 9.27 5.30 14.80
CA LEU A 99 10.07 4.54 13.86
C LEU A 99 11.24 3.91 14.60
N TRP A 100 11.79 2.82 14.08
CA TRP A 100 12.89 2.09 14.70
C TRP A 100 14.11 2.04 13.78
N ALA A 101 15.29 2.24 14.34
CA ALA A 101 16.57 1.94 13.71
C ALA A 101 17.26 0.83 14.50
N ALA A 102 17.90 -0.08 13.78
CA ALA A 102 18.75 -1.08 14.42
C ALA A 102 20.15 -0.51 14.68
N SER A 103 20.72 -0.85 15.82
CA SER A 103 22.05 -0.53 16.26
C SER A 103 22.64 -1.70 17.03
N THR A 104 23.88 -1.57 17.51
CA THR A 104 24.56 -2.55 18.38
C THR A 104 25.16 -1.84 19.59
N PRO A 105 25.31 -2.50 20.77
CA PRO A 105 26.05 -1.93 21.88
C PRO A 105 27.53 -1.72 21.55
N ASP A 106 28.09 -2.60 20.71
CA ASP A 106 29.50 -2.61 20.31
C ASP A 106 29.66 -1.93 18.94
N PHE A 107 29.37 -0.63 18.90
CA PHE A 107 29.40 0.14 17.65
C PHE A 107 30.80 0.47 17.14
N PHE A 108 31.85 0.27 17.95
CA PHE A 108 33.23 0.57 17.60
C PHE A 108 34.23 -0.32 18.38
N ASP A 109 35.04 -1.08 17.68
CA ASP A 109 36.10 -1.88 18.27
C ASP A 109 37.42 -1.13 18.22
N PHE A 110 37.81 -0.54 19.37
CA PHE A 110 39.02 0.27 19.49
C PHE A 110 40.29 -0.55 19.27
N GLN A 111 40.31 -1.84 19.62
CA GLN A 111 41.49 -2.70 19.43
C GLN A 111 41.73 -2.99 17.95
N GLN A 112 40.66 -3.36 17.22
CA GLN A 112 40.77 -3.52 15.77
C GLN A 112 41.18 -2.24 15.08
N PHE A 113 40.58 -1.11 15.45
CA PHE A 113 40.96 0.20 14.90
C PHE A 113 42.44 0.50 15.14
N SER A 114 42.93 0.30 16.38
CA SER A 114 44.32 0.58 16.76
C SER A 114 45.34 -0.37 16.11
N SER A 115 44.90 -1.58 15.68
CA SER A 115 45.72 -2.52 14.95
C SER A 115 45.74 -2.25 13.42
N GLY A 116 45.03 -1.21 12.95
CA GLY A 116 44.99 -0.80 11.55
C GLY A 116 43.81 -1.38 10.77
N ASP A 117 42.95 -2.19 11.40
CA ASP A 117 41.70 -2.67 10.78
C ASP A 117 40.57 -1.68 11.00
N PHE A 118 40.58 -0.58 10.26
CA PHE A 118 39.59 0.51 10.38
C PHE A 118 38.19 0.09 9.94
N VAL A 119 38.07 -0.86 8.99
CA VAL A 119 36.79 -1.36 8.49
C VAL A 119 36.20 -2.40 9.44
N GLY A 120 37.04 -3.32 9.92
CA GLY A 120 36.64 -4.33 10.89
C GLY A 120 36.13 -3.72 12.20
N ALA A 121 36.75 -2.60 12.63
CA ALA A 121 36.35 -1.86 13.83
C ALA A 121 34.89 -1.33 13.78
N LEU A 122 34.30 -1.19 12.59
CA LEU A 122 32.93 -0.73 12.38
C LEU A 122 31.99 -1.83 11.88
N ALA A 123 32.47 -3.05 11.66
CA ALA A 123 31.73 -4.12 11.01
C ALA A 123 30.41 -4.46 11.71
N GLU A 124 30.40 -4.52 13.05
CA GLU A 124 29.18 -4.82 13.83
C GLU A 124 28.15 -3.68 13.68
N ALA A 125 28.57 -2.43 13.76
CA ALA A 125 27.69 -1.28 13.60
C ALA A 125 27.06 -1.26 12.18
N LEU A 126 27.85 -1.47 11.14
CA LEU A 126 27.39 -1.51 9.75
C LEU A 126 26.40 -2.68 9.54
N THR A 127 26.68 -3.83 10.13
CA THR A 127 25.81 -5.00 10.07
C THR A 127 24.47 -4.74 10.73
N ALA A 128 24.47 -4.19 11.95
CA ALA A 128 23.23 -3.84 12.66
C ALA A 128 22.40 -2.82 11.88
N GLU A 129 23.03 -1.74 11.40
CA GLU A 129 22.36 -0.72 10.61
C GLU A 129 21.73 -1.25 9.31
N THR A 130 22.32 -2.28 8.70
CA THR A 130 21.80 -2.90 7.47
C THR A 130 20.37 -3.39 7.64
N VAL A 131 19.99 -3.85 8.85
CA VAL A 131 18.64 -4.35 9.15
C VAL A 131 17.56 -3.29 8.86
N THR A 132 17.85 -2.03 9.08
CA THR A 132 16.85 -0.94 8.91
C THR A 132 17.24 0.10 7.85
N ARG A 133 18.33 -0.10 7.13
CA ARG A 133 18.85 0.86 6.15
C ARG A 133 17.91 1.04 4.96
N VAL A 134 17.36 -0.04 4.43
CA VAL A 134 16.43 -0.06 3.30
C VAL A 134 15.27 -0.97 3.64
N LEU A 135 14.06 -0.43 3.71
CA LEU A 135 12.85 -1.22 3.85
C LEU A 135 12.46 -1.82 2.48
N TYR A 136 12.07 -3.08 2.47
CA TYR A 136 11.82 -3.87 1.25
C TYR A 136 13.05 -3.91 0.32
N PRO A 137 14.14 -4.55 0.75
CA PRO A 137 15.30 -4.80 -0.11
C PRO A 137 14.89 -5.70 -1.29
N ASP A 138 15.79 -5.83 -2.24
CA ASP A 138 15.64 -6.82 -3.32
C ASP A 138 15.52 -8.23 -2.71
N ASP A 139 14.42 -8.91 -2.95
CA ASP A 139 14.10 -10.24 -2.42
C ASP A 139 14.09 -11.33 -3.50
N SER A 140 14.75 -11.10 -4.63
CA SER A 140 15.00 -12.14 -5.64
C SER A 140 15.94 -13.22 -5.11
N THR A 141 16.81 -12.88 -4.15
CA THR A 141 17.78 -13.78 -3.53
C THR A 141 17.31 -14.29 -2.16
N ALA A 142 17.86 -15.41 -1.72
CA ALA A 142 17.62 -15.93 -0.36
C ALA A 142 18.05 -14.93 0.72
N GLN A 143 19.15 -14.21 0.48
CA GLN A 143 19.67 -13.16 1.37
C GLN A 143 18.69 -12.01 1.54
N GLY A 144 18.16 -11.48 0.43
CA GLY A 144 17.15 -10.41 0.47
C GLY A 144 15.86 -10.83 1.17
N LYS A 145 15.38 -12.06 0.91
CA LYS A 145 14.23 -12.64 1.64
C LYS A 145 14.53 -12.78 3.13
N GLY A 146 15.72 -13.29 3.51
CA GLY A 146 16.13 -13.42 4.90
C GLY A 146 16.21 -12.07 5.62
N LEU A 147 16.73 -11.04 4.95
CA LEU A 147 16.74 -9.68 5.48
C LEU A 147 15.31 -9.15 5.72
N ARG A 148 14.37 -9.37 4.79
CA ARG A 148 12.96 -9.00 4.99
C ARG A 148 12.33 -9.71 6.20
N PHE A 149 12.58 -11.01 6.37
CA PHE A 149 12.09 -11.76 7.52
C PHE A 149 12.64 -11.20 8.83
N LEU A 150 13.94 -10.89 8.88
CA LEU A 150 14.59 -10.26 10.04
C LEU A 150 14.02 -8.85 10.32
N GLN A 151 13.80 -8.04 9.29
CA GLN A 151 13.19 -6.71 9.43
C GLN A 151 11.80 -6.79 10.06
N GLN A 152 10.96 -7.72 9.61
CA GLN A 152 9.60 -7.90 10.15
C GLN A 152 9.66 -8.24 11.64
N TYR A 153 10.49 -9.21 12.03
CA TYR A 153 10.62 -9.57 13.44
C TYR A 153 11.20 -8.44 14.28
N PHE A 154 12.26 -7.80 13.83
CA PHE A 154 12.88 -6.67 14.55
C PHE A 154 11.88 -5.56 14.86
N LEU A 155 11.10 -5.14 13.84
CA LEU A 155 10.11 -4.08 14.02
C LEU A 155 8.96 -4.49 14.95
N VAL A 156 8.50 -5.73 14.86
CA VAL A 156 7.49 -6.31 15.75
C VAL A 156 7.99 -6.33 17.19
N ALA A 157 9.18 -6.89 17.42
CA ALA A 157 9.76 -7.03 18.77
C ALA A 157 9.97 -5.67 19.45
N CYS A 158 10.52 -4.69 18.72
CA CYS A 158 10.71 -3.32 19.23
C CYS A 158 9.37 -2.67 19.61
N THR A 159 8.36 -2.82 18.75
CA THR A 159 7.04 -2.20 18.97
C THR A 159 6.32 -2.84 20.16
N LEU A 160 6.33 -4.16 20.27
CA LEU A 160 5.73 -4.87 21.40
C LEU A 160 6.45 -4.55 22.72
N ALA A 161 7.78 -4.57 22.71
CA ALA A 161 8.57 -4.24 23.92
C ALA A 161 8.25 -2.82 24.43
N ASP A 162 8.15 -1.83 23.54
CA ASP A 162 7.81 -0.45 23.94
C ASP A 162 6.36 -0.31 24.42
N ALA A 163 5.42 -0.93 23.72
CA ALA A 163 4.00 -0.89 24.09
C ALA A 163 3.76 -1.52 25.47
N ILE A 164 4.35 -2.70 25.70
CA ILE A 164 4.25 -3.43 26.97
C ILE A 164 4.97 -2.69 28.10
N ARG A 165 6.17 -2.16 27.83
CA ARG A 165 6.89 -1.33 28.83
C ARG A 165 6.02 -0.17 29.31
N ARG A 166 5.38 0.57 28.39
CA ARG A 166 4.46 1.68 28.74
C ARG A 166 3.23 1.20 29.48
N PHE A 167 2.63 0.09 29.03
CA PHE A 167 1.48 -0.50 29.68
C PHE A 167 1.80 -0.93 31.14
N ARG A 168 2.93 -1.59 31.38
CA ARG A 168 3.36 -2.00 32.72
C ARG A 168 3.80 -0.84 33.59
N ALA A 169 4.45 0.17 33.03
CA ALA A 169 4.83 1.39 33.75
C ALA A 169 3.62 2.17 34.29
N ALA A 170 2.45 2.02 33.65
CA ALA A 170 1.19 2.57 34.16
C ALA A 170 0.52 1.71 35.25
N GLY A 171 1.17 0.63 35.73
CA GLY A 171 0.68 -0.21 36.80
C GLY A 171 -0.46 -1.17 36.42
N ASN A 172 -0.69 -1.39 35.13
CA ASN A 172 -1.78 -2.25 34.66
C ASN A 172 -1.46 -3.75 34.82
N GLU A 173 -2.47 -4.54 35.14
CA GLU A 173 -2.41 -6.00 35.14
C GLU A 173 -2.54 -6.57 33.72
N TRP A 174 -1.96 -7.75 33.47
CA TRP A 174 -1.90 -8.35 32.14
C TRP A 174 -3.28 -8.59 31.50
N SER A 175 -4.28 -8.98 32.29
CA SER A 175 -5.66 -9.17 31.83
C SER A 175 -6.29 -7.92 31.25
N ALA A 176 -5.81 -6.73 31.64
CA ALA A 176 -6.28 -5.44 31.13
C ALA A 176 -5.59 -5.02 29.81
N LEU A 177 -4.61 -5.79 29.30
CA LEU A 177 -3.90 -5.41 28.07
C LEU A 177 -4.85 -5.18 26.88
N PRO A 178 -5.83 -6.07 26.60
CA PRO A 178 -6.75 -5.86 25.49
C PRO A 178 -7.63 -4.62 25.65
N ASP A 179 -7.87 -4.17 26.87
CA ASP A 179 -8.70 -2.98 27.14
C ASP A 179 -7.94 -1.66 27.07
N LYS A 180 -6.62 -1.70 27.16
CA LYS A 180 -5.73 -0.52 27.15
C LYS A 180 -4.93 -0.38 25.87
N VAL A 181 -4.73 -1.45 25.12
CA VAL A 181 -3.90 -1.51 23.92
C VAL A 181 -4.65 -2.22 22.80
N ALA A 182 -4.77 -1.59 21.66
CA ALA A 182 -5.25 -2.20 20.43
C ALA A 182 -4.14 -2.15 19.37
N MET A 183 -3.83 -3.29 18.77
CA MET A 183 -2.79 -3.41 17.74
C MET A 183 -3.41 -3.90 16.44
N GLN A 184 -3.29 -3.08 15.37
CA GLN A 184 -3.76 -3.44 14.04
C GLN A 184 -2.61 -4.01 13.23
N LEU A 185 -2.71 -5.28 12.84
CA LEU A 185 -1.79 -5.92 11.89
C LEU A 185 -2.11 -5.39 10.49
N ASN A 186 -1.22 -4.57 9.97
CA ASN A 186 -1.37 -3.94 8.65
C ASN A 186 -0.74 -4.85 7.59
N ASP A 187 -1.54 -5.68 6.96
CA ASP A 187 -1.15 -6.82 6.14
C ASP A 187 -0.48 -7.94 6.96
N THR A 188 0.17 -8.91 6.28
CA THR A 188 0.85 -10.03 6.93
C THR A 188 2.23 -9.68 7.49
N HIS A 189 2.78 -8.53 7.13
CA HIS A 189 4.14 -8.12 7.51
C HIS A 189 4.38 -8.13 9.03
N PRO A 190 3.45 -7.68 9.89
CA PRO A 190 3.63 -7.73 11.34
C PRO A 190 3.04 -8.96 12.01
N THR A 191 2.66 -10.01 11.30
CA THR A 191 1.97 -11.20 11.85
C THR A 191 2.78 -11.93 12.91
N LEU A 192 4.12 -11.82 12.90
CA LEU A 192 4.97 -12.36 13.97
C LEU A 192 4.61 -11.81 15.35
N ALA A 193 3.85 -10.72 15.43
CA ALA A 193 3.31 -10.17 16.68
C ALA A 193 2.44 -11.19 17.44
N VAL A 194 1.76 -12.11 16.76
CA VAL A 194 0.97 -13.17 17.40
C VAL A 194 1.87 -14.06 18.27
N ALA A 195 2.92 -14.60 17.66
CA ALA A 195 3.84 -15.51 18.36
C ALA A 195 4.73 -14.76 19.37
N GLU A 196 5.15 -13.54 19.07
CA GLU A 196 5.99 -12.74 19.96
C GLU A 196 5.22 -12.25 21.19
N LEU A 197 3.97 -11.82 21.05
CA LEU A 197 3.15 -11.45 22.20
C LEU A 197 2.87 -12.67 23.09
N MET A 198 2.54 -13.81 22.48
CA MET A 198 2.43 -15.07 23.24
C MET A 198 3.71 -15.41 24.00
N ARG A 199 4.89 -15.28 23.37
CA ARG A 199 6.18 -15.51 24.03
C ARG A 199 6.34 -14.61 25.25
N ILE A 200 6.06 -13.33 25.12
CA ILE A 200 6.17 -12.37 26.24
C ILE A 200 5.22 -12.76 27.38
N LEU A 201 3.97 -13.09 27.04
CA LEU A 201 2.97 -13.46 28.05
C LEU A 201 3.29 -14.79 28.74
N LEU A 202 3.78 -15.79 28.00
CA LEU A 202 4.14 -17.11 28.57
C LEU A 202 5.47 -17.09 29.31
N ASP A 203 6.52 -16.55 28.67
CA ASP A 203 7.90 -16.73 29.15
C ASP A 203 8.33 -15.62 30.11
N GLU A 204 7.87 -14.38 29.92
CA GLU A 204 8.23 -13.23 30.76
C GLU A 204 7.16 -12.95 31.82
N ALA A 205 5.87 -12.90 31.43
CA ALA A 205 4.76 -12.65 32.34
C ALA A 205 4.34 -13.91 33.14
N ARG A 206 4.74 -15.11 32.70
CA ARG A 206 4.41 -16.38 33.31
C ARG A 206 2.92 -16.72 33.39
N LEU A 207 2.14 -16.24 32.42
CA LEU A 207 0.72 -16.58 32.32
C LEU A 207 0.52 -18.00 31.81
N GLY A 208 -0.62 -18.61 32.16
CA GLY A 208 -1.07 -19.85 31.54
C GLY A 208 -1.38 -19.65 30.05
N TRP A 209 -1.37 -20.77 29.28
CA TRP A 209 -1.57 -20.73 27.85
C TRP A 209 -2.90 -20.06 27.45
N ASP A 210 -3.98 -20.49 28.11
CA ASP A 210 -5.35 -20.04 27.70
C ASP A 210 -5.56 -18.57 28.01
N GLU A 211 -5.03 -18.07 29.12
CA GLU A 211 -5.03 -16.64 29.46
C GLU A 211 -4.18 -15.83 28.48
N ALA A 212 -2.95 -16.28 28.20
CA ALA A 212 -2.05 -15.63 27.24
C ALA A 212 -2.68 -15.58 25.85
N TRP A 213 -3.38 -16.64 25.43
CA TRP A 213 -4.06 -16.71 24.15
C TRP A 213 -5.26 -15.78 24.06
N ASP A 214 -6.11 -15.73 25.09
CA ASP A 214 -7.22 -14.78 25.15
C ASP A 214 -6.75 -13.32 25.07
N VAL A 215 -5.74 -12.96 25.87
CA VAL A 215 -5.12 -11.64 25.85
C VAL A 215 -4.57 -11.32 24.46
N THR A 216 -3.86 -12.27 23.83
CA THR A 216 -3.28 -12.07 22.49
C THR A 216 -4.35 -11.83 21.42
N GLN A 217 -5.35 -12.72 21.36
CA GLN A 217 -6.41 -12.59 20.35
C GLN A 217 -7.20 -11.30 20.51
N ARG A 218 -7.54 -10.88 21.72
CA ARG A 218 -8.31 -9.66 22.00
C ARG A 218 -7.50 -8.37 21.76
N THR A 219 -6.17 -8.45 21.82
CA THR A 219 -5.29 -7.29 21.56
C THR A 219 -5.06 -7.05 20.08
N LEU A 220 -5.04 -8.12 19.27
CA LEU A 220 -4.66 -8.05 17.86
C LEU A 220 -5.88 -8.06 16.93
N ALA A 221 -5.80 -7.26 15.87
CA ALA A 221 -6.74 -7.28 14.75
C ALA A 221 -5.95 -7.26 13.42
N TYR A 222 -6.50 -7.84 12.36
CA TYR A 222 -5.81 -8.00 11.08
C TYR A 222 -6.55 -7.28 9.94
N THR A 223 -5.82 -6.47 9.18
CA THR A 223 -6.29 -5.90 7.91
C THR A 223 -5.58 -6.57 6.75
N ASN A 224 -6.34 -7.23 5.87
CA ASN A 224 -5.83 -7.74 4.61
C ASN A 224 -5.83 -6.64 3.54
N HIS A 225 -4.75 -6.55 2.74
CA HIS A 225 -4.59 -5.57 1.66
C HIS A 225 -4.44 -6.19 0.27
N THR A 226 -4.54 -7.51 0.12
CA THR A 226 -4.33 -8.17 -1.16
C THR A 226 -5.20 -9.40 -1.33
N LEU A 227 -5.61 -9.65 -2.59
CA LEU A 227 -6.26 -10.89 -3.02
C LEU A 227 -5.30 -11.78 -3.81
N LEU A 228 -4.08 -11.30 -4.11
CA LEU A 228 -3.08 -12.04 -4.86
C LEU A 228 -2.47 -13.15 -4.00
N PRO A 229 -2.61 -14.43 -4.37
CA PRO A 229 -2.08 -15.55 -3.59
C PRO A 229 -0.55 -15.46 -3.38
N GLU A 230 0.18 -14.96 -4.39
CA GLU A 230 1.62 -14.77 -4.34
C GLU A 230 2.06 -13.67 -3.37
N ALA A 231 1.18 -12.74 -3.05
CA ALA A 231 1.44 -11.66 -2.09
C ALA A 231 1.05 -12.04 -0.65
N LEU A 232 0.40 -13.19 -0.43
CA LEU A 232 0.19 -13.77 0.90
C LEU A 232 1.48 -14.44 1.37
N GLU A 233 2.18 -13.81 2.29
CA GLU A 233 3.50 -14.24 2.71
C GLU A 233 3.51 -15.64 3.33
N LYS A 234 4.50 -16.44 2.94
CA LYS A 234 4.80 -17.77 3.47
C LYS A 234 6.30 -17.86 3.74
N TRP A 235 6.68 -18.07 4.99
CA TRP A 235 8.08 -18.12 5.38
C TRP A 235 8.54 -19.55 5.65
N PRO A 236 9.72 -19.98 5.11
CA PRO A 236 10.24 -21.33 5.30
C PRO A 236 10.51 -21.68 6.77
N LEU A 237 10.11 -22.86 7.21
CA LEU A 237 10.37 -23.34 8.58
C LEU A 237 11.84 -23.32 9.00
N PRO A 238 12.82 -23.67 8.12
CA PRO A 238 14.23 -23.59 8.50
C PRO A 238 14.67 -22.20 8.96
N TRP A 239 14.01 -21.13 8.50
CA TRP A 239 14.33 -19.77 8.94
C TRP A 239 13.81 -19.50 10.34
N PHE A 240 12.63 -20.00 10.66
CA PHE A 240 12.12 -19.94 12.05
C PHE A 240 12.98 -20.76 12.98
N GLN A 241 13.35 -21.99 12.60
CA GLN A 241 14.23 -22.85 13.39
C GLN A 241 15.58 -22.17 13.68
N ALA A 242 16.09 -21.44 12.69
CA ALA A 242 17.37 -20.74 12.79
C ALA A 242 17.28 -19.46 13.63
N LEU A 243 16.25 -18.63 13.46
CA LEU A 243 16.16 -17.28 14.03
C LEU A 243 15.17 -17.18 15.19
N LEU A 244 14.06 -17.91 15.15
CA LEU A 244 12.91 -17.74 16.02
C LEU A 244 12.38 -19.08 16.53
N PRO A 245 13.24 -19.96 17.10
CA PRO A 245 12.83 -21.31 17.47
C PRO A 245 11.69 -21.31 18.52
N ARG A 246 11.72 -20.40 19.48
CA ARG A 246 10.67 -20.30 20.49
C ARG A 246 9.32 -19.83 19.91
N GLN A 247 9.34 -18.87 19.01
CA GLN A 247 8.15 -18.42 18.30
C GLN A 247 7.59 -19.55 17.42
N LEU A 248 8.45 -20.37 16.82
CA LEU A 248 8.04 -21.54 16.04
C LEU A 248 7.34 -22.58 16.92
N ASP A 249 7.87 -22.90 18.11
CA ASP A 249 7.21 -23.81 19.06
C ASP A 249 5.80 -23.31 19.41
N ILE A 250 5.67 -22.00 19.64
CA ILE A 250 4.38 -21.37 19.92
C ILE A 250 3.44 -21.48 18.72
N ILE A 251 3.92 -21.23 17.49
CA ILE A 251 3.12 -21.38 16.27
C ILE A 251 2.63 -22.82 16.09
N TYR A 252 3.47 -23.81 16.35
CA TYR A 252 3.07 -25.22 16.30
C TYR A 252 1.97 -25.53 17.32
N GLU A 253 2.09 -25.05 18.54
CA GLU A 253 1.07 -25.28 19.58
C GLU A 253 -0.25 -24.52 19.25
N ILE A 254 -0.18 -23.29 18.72
CA ILE A 254 -1.36 -22.60 18.20
C ILE A 254 -2.02 -23.44 17.10
N ASN A 255 -1.24 -23.94 16.14
CA ASN A 255 -1.75 -24.76 15.04
C ASN A 255 -2.42 -26.03 15.52
N ARG A 256 -1.78 -26.75 16.46
CA ARG A 256 -2.30 -27.99 17.05
C ARG A 256 -3.68 -27.75 17.67
N ARG A 257 -3.78 -26.76 18.57
CA ARG A 257 -5.03 -26.42 19.26
C ARG A 257 -6.10 -25.94 18.29
N PHE A 258 -5.72 -25.11 17.32
CA PHE A 258 -6.63 -24.64 16.30
C PHE A 258 -7.20 -25.79 15.46
N LEU A 259 -6.37 -26.71 15.01
CA LEU A 259 -6.81 -27.88 14.23
C LEU A 259 -7.69 -28.84 15.03
N GLU A 260 -7.52 -28.95 16.36
CA GLU A 260 -8.44 -29.68 17.23
C GLU A 260 -9.85 -29.06 17.20
N VAL A 261 -9.96 -27.72 17.27
CA VAL A 261 -11.24 -27.02 17.15
C VAL A 261 -11.86 -27.24 15.76
N VAL A 262 -11.06 -27.21 14.69
CA VAL A 262 -11.52 -27.46 13.32
C VAL A 262 -12.08 -28.89 13.19
N ARG A 263 -11.33 -29.90 13.63
CA ARG A 263 -11.76 -31.32 13.59
C ARG A 263 -13.00 -31.59 14.43
N ALA A 264 -13.11 -30.94 15.58
CA ALA A 264 -14.32 -31.06 16.42
C ALA A 264 -15.56 -30.46 15.72
N LYS A 265 -15.40 -29.35 14.98
CA LYS A 265 -16.49 -28.71 14.26
C LYS A 265 -16.84 -29.41 12.94
N TYR A 266 -15.86 -30.01 12.27
CA TYR A 266 -16.00 -30.70 10.98
C TYR A 266 -15.36 -32.09 11.05
N PRO A 267 -15.98 -33.06 11.73
CA PRO A 267 -15.43 -34.40 11.87
C PRO A 267 -15.23 -35.07 10.50
N GLY A 268 -14.03 -35.63 10.27
CA GLY A 268 -13.70 -36.35 9.04
C GLY A 268 -13.32 -35.49 7.82
N ASP A 269 -13.35 -34.14 7.93
CA ASP A 269 -12.89 -33.24 6.86
C ASP A 269 -11.39 -32.90 7.05
N ASP A 270 -10.54 -33.90 6.81
CA ASP A 270 -9.07 -33.71 6.87
C ASP A 270 -8.56 -32.78 5.79
N ALA A 271 -9.24 -32.71 4.65
CA ALA A 271 -8.91 -31.77 3.57
C ALA A 271 -9.07 -30.31 4.03
N ARG A 272 -10.14 -30.00 4.74
CA ARG A 272 -10.32 -28.67 5.37
C ARG A 272 -9.25 -28.40 6.42
N ALA A 273 -8.96 -29.37 7.29
CA ALA A 273 -7.89 -29.20 8.28
C ALA A 273 -6.55 -28.87 7.62
N ALA A 274 -6.20 -29.53 6.52
CA ALA A 274 -5.00 -29.24 5.74
C ALA A 274 -5.03 -27.83 5.10
N ARG A 275 -6.19 -27.41 4.55
CA ARG A 275 -6.32 -26.06 3.94
C ARG A 275 -6.16 -24.94 4.96
N VAL A 276 -6.71 -25.08 6.16
CA VAL A 276 -6.65 -24.03 7.21
C VAL A 276 -5.41 -24.10 8.08
N SER A 277 -4.62 -25.18 8.02
CA SER A 277 -3.38 -25.31 8.77
C SER A 277 -2.48 -24.08 8.63
N LEU A 278 -1.89 -23.64 9.73
CA LEU A 278 -0.87 -22.56 9.73
C LEU A 278 0.42 -23.01 9.06
N ILE A 279 0.63 -24.31 8.93
CA ILE A 279 1.79 -24.89 8.26
C ILE A 279 1.37 -25.41 6.89
N GLU A 280 2.08 -24.96 5.86
CA GLU A 280 2.00 -25.51 4.51
C GLU A 280 3.01 -26.67 4.40
N GLU A 281 2.50 -27.84 4.03
CA GLU A 281 3.33 -29.00 3.75
C GLU A 281 4.09 -28.81 2.43
N GLY A 282 5.27 -29.42 2.30
CA GLY A 282 6.14 -29.37 1.12
C GLY A 282 7.60 -29.28 1.51
N GLU A 283 8.48 -29.14 0.52
CA GLU A 283 9.93 -28.99 0.76
C GLU A 283 10.41 -27.60 0.25
N PRO A 284 10.80 -26.71 1.15
CA PRO A 284 10.63 -26.79 2.61
C PRO A 284 9.19 -26.47 3.04
N LYS A 285 8.76 -27.00 4.20
CA LYS A 285 7.52 -26.58 4.87
C LYS A 285 7.56 -25.09 5.17
N LYS A 286 6.39 -24.42 5.19
CA LYS A 286 6.29 -22.97 5.38
C LYS A 286 5.21 -22.59 6.39
N VAL A 287 5.40 -21.50 7.11
CA VAL A 287 4.35 -20.85 7.90
C VAL A 287 3.52 -19.95 6.99
N ARG A 288 2.19 -20.14 6.99
CA ARG A 288 1.22 -19.29 6.27
C ARG A 288 0.86 -18.09 7.14
N MET A 289 1.42 -16.92 6.81
CA MET A 289 1.30 -15.75 7.67
C MET A 289 -0.12 -15.20 7.74
N ALA A 290 -0.89 -15.19 6.65
CA ALA A 290 -2.28 -14.75 6.66
C ALA A 290 -3.15 -15.65 7.57
N HIS A 291 -2.92 -16.96 7.56
CA HIS A 291 -3.64 -17.90 8.45
C HIS A 291 -3.33 -17.61 9.92
N LEU A 292 -2.04 -17.41 10.24
CA LEU A 292 -1.63 -17.06 11.60
C LEU A 292 -2.25 -15.72 12.05
N ALA A 293 -2.28 -14.71 11.16
CA ALA A 293 -2.92 -13.42 11.45
C ALA A 293 -4.42 -13.55 11.75
N ILE A 294 -5.16 -14.33 10.93
CA ILE A 294 -6.60 -14.55 11.13
C ILE A 294 -6.88 -15.30 12.43
N VAL A 295 -6.12 -16.36 12.71
CA VAL A 295 -6.32 -17.18 13.92
C VAL A 295 -5.95 -16.38 15.18
N GLY A 296 -4.90 -15.56 15.12
CA GLY A 296 -4.42 -14.76 16.25
C GLY A 296 -5.13 -13.41 16.46
N SER A 297 -6.18 -13.10 15.69
CA SER A 297 -6.87 -11.80 15.75
C SER A 297 -8.36 -11.96 16.04
N HIS A 298 -8.93 -11.00 16.78
CA HIS A 298 -10.38 -10.98 17.05
C HIS A 298 -11.19 -10.43 15.86
N SER A 299 -10.57 -9.66 14.97
CA SER A 299 -11.19 -9.05 13.81
C SER A 299 -10.29 -9.17 12.59
N THR A 300 -10.89 -9.43 11.43
CA THR A 300 -10.22 -9.45 10.11
C THR A 300 -11.03 -8.61 9.16
N ASN A 301 -10.42 -7.57 8.57
CA ASN A 301 -11.13 -6.74 7.60
C ASN A 301 -10.44 -6.65 6.25
N GLY A 302 -11.25 -6.48 5.22
CA GLY A 302 -10.81 -5.97 3.93
C GLY A 302 -10.89 -4.44 3.90
N VAL A 303 -10.54 -3.83 2.74
CA VAL A 303 -10.35 -2.38 2.60
C VAL A 303 -11.21 -1.74 1.49
N ALA A 304 -12.14 -2.50 0.93
CA ALA A 304 -13.27 -2.09 0.10
C ALA A 304 -14.35 -3.18 0.15
N ALA A 305 -15.60 -2.85 -0.19
CA ALA A 305 -16.71 -3.79 -0.10
C ALA A 305 -16.46 -5.06 -0.95
N ILE A 306 -16.11 -4.89 -2.23
CA ILE A 306 -15.79 -6.02 -3.12
C ILE A 306 -14.59 -6.83 -2.62
N HIS A 307 -13.56 -6.17 -2.11
CA HIS A 307 -12.38 -6.83 -1.57
C HIS A 307 -12.73 -7.72 -0.38
N SER A 308 -13.51 -7.20 0.56
CA SER A 308 -13.95 -7.94 1.75
C SER A 308 -14.84 -9.13 1.37
N ASP A 309 -15.63 -9.01 0.33
CA ASP A 309 -16.47 -10.09 -0.18
C ASP A 309 -15.65 -11.17 -0.89
N LEU A 310 -14.74 -10.79 -1.79
CA LEU A 310 -13.82 -11.72 -2.47
C LEU A 310 -12.89 -12.41 -1.48
N LEU A 311 -12.40 -11.71 -0.46
CA LEU A 311 -11.57 -12.31 0.60
C LEU A 311 -12.29 -13.50 1.26
N LYS A 312 -13.57 -13.33 1.59
CA LYS A 312 -14.40 -14.39 2.18
C LYS A 312 -14.70 -15.52 1.20
N LYS A 313 -14.97 -15.21 -0.07
CA LYS A 313 -15.43 -16.18 -1.06
C LYS A 313 -14.31 -16.96 -1.74
N THR A 314 -13.14 -16.34 -1.95
CA THR A 314 -12.10 -16.90 -2.80
C THR A 314 -10.77 -17.15 -2.12
N VAL A 315 -10.36 -16.28 -1.19
CA VAL A 315 -9.01 -16.35 -0.58
C VAL A 315 -8.99 -17.21 0.67
N VAL A 316 -9.93 -16.96 1.60
CA VAL A 316 -9.99 -17.62 2.90
C VAL A 316 -11.43 -18.11 3.25
N PRO A 317 -12.13 -18.82 2.36
CA PRO A 317 -13.53 -19.20 2.57
C PRO A 317 -13.71 -20.09 3.81
N ASP A 318 -12.82 -21.05 4.03
CA ASP A 318 -12.89 -21.92 5.21
C ASP A 318 -12.80 -21.12 6.53
N PHE A 319 -11.97 -20.07 6.58
CA PHE A 319 -11.89 -19.19 7.76
C PHE A 319 -13.14 -18.30 7.92
N ALA A 320 -13.75 -17.86 6.82
CA ALA A 320 -14.98 -17.09 6.87
C ALA A 320 -16.15 -17.93 7.42
N GLU A 321 -16.20 -19.23 7.11
CA GLU A 321 -17.16 -20.18 7.68
C GLU A 321 -16.85 -20.50 9.15
N LEU A 322 -15.56 -20.64 9.50
CA LEU A 322 -15.12 -20.92 10.89
C LEU A 322 -15.43 -19.75 11.81
N PHE A 323 -15.19 -18.51 11.35
CA PHE A 323 -15.26 -17.28 12.15
C PHE A 323 -16.14 -16.20 11.48
N PRO A 324 -17.42 -16.45 11.18
CA PRO A 324 -18.24 -15.53 10.39
C PRO A 324 -18.37 -14.13 10.99
N LYS A 325 -18.27 -13.99 12.31
CA LYS A 325 -18.37 -12.70 13.01
C LYS A 325 -17.06 -11.88 13.01
N ARG A 326 -15.93 -12.48 12.61
CA ARG A 326 -14.63 -11.78 12.60
C ARG A 326 -14.43 -10.97 11.33
N PHE A 327 -15.08 -11.36 10.21
CA PHE A 327 -14.87 -10.73 8.92
C PHE A 327 -15.76 -9.51 8.72
N ASN A 328 -15.15 -8.37 8.41
CA ASN A 328 -15.85 -7.12 8.17
C ASN A 328 -15.16 -6.29 7.08
N ASN A 329 -15.75 -5.15 6.73
CA ASN A 329 -15.19 -4.21 5.76
C ASN A 329 -14.89 -2.87 6.41
N LYS A 330 -13.74 -2.29 6.08
CA LYS A 330 -13.39 -0.91 6.37
C LYS A 330 -12.87 -0.27 5.09
N THR A 331 -13.79 0.29 4.30
CA THR A 331 -13.40 0.97 3.06
C THR A 331 -12.40 2.07 3.38
N ASN A 332 -11.28 2.07 2.64
CA ASN A 332 -10.23 3.08 2.80
C ASN A 332 -10.78 4.51 2.63
N GLY A 333 -10.03 5.46 3.16
CA GLY A 333 -10.24 6.88 2.96
C GLY A 333 -8.91 7.63 2.91
N VAL A 334 -8.98 8.88 2.50
CA VAL A 334 -7.84 9.78 2.40
C VAL A 334 -8.13 11.10 3.11
N THR A 335 -7.08 11.80 3.58
CA THR A 335 -7.27 13.07 4.28
C THR A 335 -7.45 14.23 3.30
N GLN A 336 -8.59 14.89 3.39
CA GLN A 336 -8.90 16.10 2.62
C GLN A 336 -7.98 17.27 2.99
N ARG A 337 -7.49 17.31 4.22
CA ARG A 337 -6.60 18.39 4.69
C ARG A 337 -5.29 18.42 3.92
N ARG A 338 -4.71 17.25 3.62
CA ARG A 338 -3.50 17.18 2.78
C ARG A 338 -3.81 17.25 1.29
N PHE A 339 -4.76 16.42 0.83
CA PHE A 339 -4.95 16.17 -0.61
C PHE A 339 -5.93 17.11 -1.31
N LEU A 340 -6.66 17.96 -0.57
CA LEU A 340 -7.50 19.01 -1.11
C LEU A 340 -7.10 20.38 -0.55
N LEU A 341 -7.22 20.60 0.78
CA LEU A 341 -6.97 21.92 1.38
C LEU A 341 -5.53 22.43 1.09
N LEU A 342 -4.52 21.60 1.39
CA LEU A 342 -3.11 21.97 1.20
C LEU A 342 -2.66 21.87 -0.26
N ALA A 343 -3.04 20.78 -0.94
CA ALA A 343 -2.53 20.47 -2.28
C ALA A 343 -3.20 21.32 -3.37
N ASN A 344 -4.47 21.72 -3.18
CA ASN A 344 -5.26 22.44 -4.16
C ASN A 344 -5.93 23.69 -3.57
N PRO A 345 -5.15 24.73 -3.21
CA PRO A 345 -5.67 25.91 -2.52
C PRO A 345 -6.70 26.69 -3.36
N ALA A 346 -6.59 26.69 -4.70
CA ALA A 346 -7.55 27.36 -5.57
C ALA A 346 -8.93 26.68 -5.50
N LEU A 347 -8.99 25.34 -5.59
CA LEU A 347 -10.24 24.60 -5.45
C LEU A 347 -10.79 24.68 -4.02
N ALA A 348 -9.93 24.57 -3.01
CA ALA A 348 -10.31 24.70 -1.60
C ALA A 348 -10.95 26.07 -1.31
N LYS A 349 -10.41 27.14 -1.91
CA LYS A 349 -10.95 28.50 -1.78
C LYS A 349 -12.38 28.59 -2.31
N ILE A 350 -12.63 28.20 -3.56
CA ILE A 350 -13.97 28.32 -4.15
C ILE A 350 -14.99 27.41 -3.45
N ILE A 351 -14.58 26.25 -2.95
CA ILE A 351 -15.44 25.39 -2.12
C ILE A 351 -15.80 26.12 -0.83
N THR A 352 -14.82 26.68 -0.12
CA THR A 352 -15.04 27.37 1.15
C THR A 352 -15.92 28.61 0.98
N GLU A 353 -15.72 29.38 -0.09
CA GLU A 353 -16.56 30.52 -0.43
C GLU A 353 -18.02 30.12 -0.72
N ALA A 354 -18.24 28.94 -1.30
CA ALA A 354 -19.56 28.48 -1.68
C ALA A 354 -20.35 27.80 -0.53
N ILE A 355 -19.69 27.01 0.31
CA ILE A 355 -20.35 26.14 1.32
C ILE A 355 -19.84 26.30 2.76
N GLY A 356 -18.91 27.26 3.00
CA GLY A 356 -18.23 27.41 4.29
C GLY A 356 -17.07 26.43 4.46
N ASP A 357 -16.38 26.47 5.60
CA ASP A 357 -15.15 25.73 5.90
C ASP A 357 -15.36 24.39 6.64
N ALA A 358 -16.60 24.06 7.00
CA ALA A 358 -16.93 22.85 7.76
C ALA A 358 -16.47 21.55 7.07
N TRP A 359 -16.33 21.55 5.75
CA TRP A 359 -15.84 20.39 4.99
C TRP A 359 -14.40 19.97 5.37
N ILE A 360 -13.61 20.88 5.93
CA ILE A 360 -12.22 20.60 6.33
C ILE A 360 -12.17 19.54 7.44
N THR A 361 -13.16 19.53 8.32
CA THR A 361 -13.28 18.58 9.44
C THR A 361 -14.37 17.52 9.23
N ASP A 362 -15.33 17.77 8.33
CA ASP A 362 -16.38 16.84 7.95
C ASP A 362 -16.54 16.83 6.42
N LEU A 363 -15.88 15.87 5.77
CA LEU A 363 -15.86 15.80 4.30
C LEU A 363 -17.26 15.59 3.68
N ASN A 364 -18.27 15.10 4.45
CA ASN A 364 -19.63 14.94 3.96
C ASN A 364 -20.27 16.29 3.60
N GLN A 365 -19.78 17.41 4.14
CA GLN A 365 -20.26 18.75 3.79
C GLN A 365 -20.05 19.07 2.30
N LEU A 366 -19.15 18.38 1.59
CA LEU A 366 -18.99 18.53 0.13
C LEU A 366 -20.25 18.17 -0.65
N GLU A 367 -21.17 17.41 -0.08
CA GLU A 367 -22.47 17.11 -0.71
C GLU A 367 -23.25 18.37 -1.07
N LYS A 368 -23.06 19.48 -0.34
CA LYS A 368 -23.65 20.80 -0.62
C LYS A 368 -23.24 21.38 -1.97
N LEU A 369 -22.20 20.82 -2.61
CA LEU A 369 -21.80 21.21 -3.98
C LEU A 369 -22.71 20.63 -5.07
N LYS A 370 -23.53 19.60 -4.79
CA LYS A 370 -24.40 18.95 -5.79
C LYS A 370 -25.25 19.96 -6.59
N PRO A 371 -26.01 20.88 -5.96
CA PRO A 371 -26.79 21.87 -6.71
C PRO A 371 -25.92 22.84 -7.51
N LEU A 372 -24.69 23.13 -7.06
CA LEU A 372 -23.75 24.04 -7.73
C LEU A 372 -23.17 23.45 -9.01
N ALA A 373 -23.29 22.15 -9.25
CA ALA A 373 -22.95 21.53 -10.53
C ALA A 373 -23.81 22.10 -11.69
N GLY A 374 -25.01 22.60 -11.41
CA GLY A 374 -25.86 23.34 -12.35
C GLY A 374 -25.54 24.83 -12.47
N ASP A 375 -24.78 25.43 -11.56
CA ASP A 375 -24.47 26.85 -11.55
C ASP A 375 -23.33 27.19 -12.53
N LYS A 376 -23.61 28.12 -13.46
CA LYS A 376 -22.64 28.50 -14.50
C LYS A 376 -21.40 29.20 -13.90
N ALA A 377 -21.61 30.09 -12.92
CA ALA A 377 -20.51 30.84 -12.33
C ALA A 377 -19.58 29.93 -11.53
N PHE A 378 -20.15 29.00 -10.78
CA PHE A 378 -19.36 28.01 -10.05
C PHE A 378 -18.56 27.09 -11.00
N ARG A 379 -19.16 26.61 -12.11
CA ARG A 379 -18.42 25.83 -13.13
C ARG A 379 -17.26 26.61 -13.73
N VAL A 380 -17.44 27.91 -14.01
CA VAL A 380 -16.34 28.76 -14.51
C VAL A 380 -15.21 28.87 -13.49
N GLY A 381 -15.54 29.16 -12.21
CA GLY A 381 -14.55 29.18 -11.12
C GLY A 381 -13.83 27.85 -10.94
N PHE A 382 -14.56 26.74 -11.06
CA PHE A 382 -14.00 25.39 -10.95
C PHE A 382 -12.98 25.09 -12.08
N ARG A 383 -13.29 25.46 -13.33
CA ARG A 383 -12.35 25.33 -14.45
C ARG A 383 -11.11 26.20 -14.27
N GLN A 384 -11.29 27.43 -13.75
CA GLN A 384 -10.17 28.32 -13.46
C GLN A 384 -9.23 27.71 -12.39
N ALA A 385 -9.77 27.17 -11.31
CA ALA A 385 -8.98 26.50 -10.28
C ALA A 385 -8.20 25.28 -10.85
N LYS A 386 -8.82 24.52 -11.76
CA LYS A 386 -8.14 23.42 -12.48
C LYS A 386 -7.00 23.94 -13.35
N ARG A 387 -7.23 25.01 -14.12
CA ARG A 387 -6.18 25.62 -14.96
C ARG A 387 -5.00 26.11 -14.11
N GLU A 388 -5.25 26.74 -12.99
CA GLU A 388 -4.19 27.17 -12.07
C GLU A 388 -3.35 25.99 -11.55
N ALA A 389 -4.00 24.89 -11.19
CA ALA A 389 -3.31 23.67 -10.77
C ALA A 389 -2.46 23.07 -11.90
N LYS A 390 -2.97 23.03 -13.14
CA LYS A 390 -2.22 22.56 -14.32
C LYS A 390 -1.01 23.45 -14.60
N THR A 391 -1.18 24.76 -14.57
CA THR A 391 -0.08 25.74 -14.80
C THR A 391 1.02 25.58 -13.73
N ARG A 392 0.63 25.45 -12.45
CA ARG A 392 1.55 25.24 -11.34
C ARG A 392 2.33 23.93 -11.48
N PHE A 393 1.66 22.84 -11.87
CA PHE A 393 2.32 21.56 -12.12
C PHE A 393 3.26 21.62 -13.32
N ALA A 394 2.83 22.20 -14.46
CA ALA A 394 3.62 22.33 -15.66
C ALA A 394 4.91 23.15 -15.41
N GLY A 395 4.81 24.23 -14.64
CA GLY A 395 5.97 25.03 -14.21
C GLY A 395 6.95 24.22 -13.37
N TRP A 396 6.46 23.46 -12.40
CA TRP A 396 7.29 22.56 -11.59
C TRP A 396 7.93 21.45 -12.46
N LEU A 397 7.17 20.82 -13.34
CA LEU A 397 7.68 19.75 -14.20
C LEU A 397 8.81 20.24 -15.08
N LYS A 398 8.63 21.41 -15.70
CA LYS A 398 9.67 22.06 -16.51
C LYS A 398 10.94 22.33 -15.70
N SER A 399 10.79 22.86 -14.49
CA SER A 399 11.94 23.16 -13.62
C SER A 399 12.66 21.91 -13.11
N ALA A 400 11.91 20.84 -12.83
CA ALA A 400 12.45 19.61 -12.25
C ALA A 400 13.04 18.66 -13.29
N THR A 401 12.53 18.66 -14.53
CA THR A 401 12.84 17.65 -15.55
C THR A 401 13.19 18.21 -16.93
N GLY A 402 12.99 19.50 -17.17
CA GLY A 402 13.09 20.12 -18.48
C GLY A 402 11.88 19.86 -19.39
N GLN A 403 10.94 18.99 -19.01
CA GLN A 403 9.77 18.63 -19.81
C GLN A 403 8.76 19.77 -19.87
N VAL A 404 8.30 20.11 -21.09
CA VAL A 404 7.26 21.11 -21.34
C VAL A 404 5.99 20.40 -21.75
N VAL A 405 4.86 20.78 -21.16
CA VAL A 405 3.53 20.23 -21.45
C VAL A 405 2.55 21.36 -21.71
N ASP A 406 1.60 21.10 -22.61
CA ASP A 406 0.51 22.02 -22.92
C ASP A 406 -0.59 21.91 -21.85
N THR A 407 -0.88 23.00 -21.15
CA THR A 407 -1.91 23.06 -20.12
C THR A 407 -3.34 23.05 -20.66
N ASP A 408 -3.55 23.21 -21.98
CA ASP A 408 -4.86 23.05 -22.60
C ASP A 408 -5.16 21.59 -22.99
N ALA A 409 -4.12 20.74 -23.11
CA ALA A 409 -4.28 19.31 -23.34
C ALA A 409 -4.92 18.61 -22.13
N ILE A 410 -5.62 17.51 -22.35
CA ILE A 410 -6.08 16.64 -21.26
C ILE A 410 -4.86 16.12 -20.48
N PHE A 411 -4.84 16.30 -19.16
CA PHE A 411 -3.86 15.66 -18.27
C PHE A 411 -4.42 14.33 -17.80
N ASP A 412 -3.97 13.26 -18.46
CA ASP A 412 -4.35 11.88 -18.21
C ASP A 412 -3.31 11.19 -17.34
N THR A 413 -3.69 10.62 -16.19
CA THR A 413 -2.73 10.33 -15.13
C THR A 413 -2.88 8.93 -14.54
N GLN A 414 -1.83 8.12 -14.66
CA GLN A 414 -1.70 6.81 -14.01
C GLN A 414 -0.50 6.79 -13.06
N ILE A 415 -0.72 7.16 -11.80
CA ILE A 415 0.32 7.24 -10.75
C ILE A 415 0.09 6.23 -9.64
N LYS A 416 0.78 5.11 -9.73
CA LYS A 416 0.71 3.98 -8.78
C LYS A 416 1.95 3.10 -8.93
N ARG A 417 2.18 2.15 -8.02
CA ARG A 417 3.25 1.15 -8.20
C ARG A 417 3.12 0.51 -9.57
N ILE A 418 4.25 0.29 -10.23
CA ILE A 418 4.25 -0.40 -11.52
C ILE A 418 4.12 -1.90 -11.25
N HIS A 419 3.04 -2.48 -11.78
CA HIS A 419 2.72 -3.89 -11.61
C HIS A 419 1.80 -4.35 -12.74
N GLU A 420 1.93 -5.60 -13.18
CA GLU A 420 1.15 -6.13 -14.31
C GLU A 420 -0.37 -6.01 -14.07
N TYR A 421 -0.88 -6.36 -12.88
CA TYR A 421 -2.31 -6.26 -12.60
C TYR A 421 -2.85 -4.83 -12.59
N LYS A 422 -2.00 -3.80 -12.38
CA LYS A 422 -2.38 -2.38 -12.47
C LYS A 422 -2.42 -1.87 -13.90
N ARG A 423 -1.95 -2.67 -14.81
CA ARG A 423 -2.06 -2.59 -16.26
C ARG A 423 -1.57 -1.28 -16.88
N GLN A 424 -0.41 -0.75 -16.40
CA GLN A 424 0.26 0.33 -17.12
C GLN A 424 0.57 -0.06 -18.57
N LEU A 425 0.78 -1.35 -18.84
CA LEU A 425 0.94 -1.87 -20.20
C LEU A 425 -0.34 -1.70 -21.03
N LEU A 426 -1.53 -1.89 -20.47
CA LEU A 426 -2.81 -1.65 -21.17
C LEU A 426 -2.92 -0.18 -21.62
N ASN A 427 -2.58 0.75 -20.74
CA ASN A 427 -2.55 2.19 -21.08
C ASN A 427 -1.50 2.48 -22.17
N ALA A 428 -0.30 1.90 -22.06
CA ALA A 428 0.74 2.07 -23.10
C ALA A 428 0.29 1.52 -24.45
N LEU A 429 -0.39 0.36 -24.51
CA LEU A 429 -0.96 -0.21 -25.74
C LEU A 429 -2.04 0.71 -26.35
N HIS A 430 -2.92 1.27 -25.51
CA HIS A 430 -3.88 2.27 -25.98
C HIS A 430 -3.19 3.51 -26.59
N ILE A 431 -2.12 3.98 -25.95
CA ILE A 431 -1.32 5.10 -26.48
C ILE A 431 -0.72 4.74 -27.84
N VAL A 432 -0.25 3.50 -28.03
CA VAL A 432 0.23 3.01 -29.35
C VAL A 432 -0.89 3.05 -30.39
N ILE A 433 -2.10 2.59 -30.03
CA ILE A 433 -3.27 2.68 -30.94
C ILE A 433 -3.58 4.14 -31.30
N LEU A 434 -3.61 5.04 -30.32
CA LEU A 434 -3.86 6.46 -30.57
C LEU A 434 -2.75 7.11 -31.44
N TYR A 435 -1.50 6.73 -31.19
CA TYR A 435 -0.36 7.15 -32.02
C TYR A 435 -0.52 6.73 -33.48
N GLN A 436 -0.94 5.48 -33.75
CA GLN A 436 -1.21 5.00 -35.12
C GLN A 436 -2.37 5.76 -35.77
N ARG A 437 -3.49 5.90 -35.07
CA ARG A 437 -4.67 6.65 -35.58
C ARG A 437 -4.31 8.08 -35.98
N LEU A 438 -3.45 8.74 -35.20
CA LEU A 438 -3.00 10.11 -35.48
C LEU A 438 -1.99 10.17 -36.65
N ARG A 439 -1.15 9.15 -36.83
CA ARG A 439 -0.24 9.05 -37.98
C ARG A 439 -1.01 8.82 -39.28
N GLU A 440 -1.99 7.92 -39.25
CA GLU A 440 -2.84 7.61 -40.41
C GLU A 440 -3.78 8.78 -40.76
N ASN A 441 -4.29 9.46 -39.75
CA ASN A 441 -5.17 10.61 -39.91
C ASN A 441 -4.76 11.78 -38.99
N PRO A 442 -3.80 12.62 -39.39
CA PRO A 442 -3.38 13.80 -38.62
C PRO A 442 -4.50 14.83 -38.35
N LYS A 443 -5.61 14.76 -39.08
CA LYS A 443 -6.80 15.61 -38.89
C LYS A 443 -7.89 15.00 -38.01
N LEU A 444 -7.60 13.84 -37.40
CA LEU A 444 -8.55 13.16 -36.52
C LEU A 444 -9.02 14.11 -35.40
N SER A 445 -10.33 14.30 -35.27
CA SER A 445 -10.91 15.20 -34.26
C SER A 445 -10.89 14.57 -32.84
N VAL A 446 -9.74 14.63 -32.21
CA VAL A 446 -9.56 14.23 -30.79
C VAL A 446 -8.84 15.35 -30.03
N PRO A 447 -9.18 15.60 -28.76
CA PRO A 447 -8.47 16.57 -27.93
C PRO A 447 -6.99 16.23 -27.78
N ALA A 448 -6.14 17.26 -27.70
CA ALA A 448 -4.74 17.07 -27.32
C ALA A 448 -4.65 16.41 -25.92
N ARG A 449 -3.70 15.50 -25.75
CA ARG A 449 -3.58 14.71 -24.51
C ARG A 449 -2.14 14.51 -24.11
N THR A 450 -1.87 14.71 -22.82
CA THR A 450 -0.61 14.34 -22.17
C THR A 450 -0.88 13.22 -21.18
N PHE A 451 -0.29 12.05 -21.41
CA PHE A 451 -0.33 10.91 -20.47
C PHE A 451 0.82 11.01 -19.49
N PHE A 452 0.48 11.00 -18.20
CA PHE A 452 1.45 11.01 -17.11
C PHE A 452 1.49 9.65 -16.44
N PHE A 453 2.64 9.01 -16.49
CA PHE A 453 2.95 7.83 -15.69
C PHE A 453 3.86 8.20 -14.52
N GLY A 454 3.70 7.54 -13.40
CA GLY A 454 4.59 7.70 -12.26
C GLY A 454 4.40 6.58 -11.25
N GLY A 455 5.50 6.08 -10.73
CA GLY A 455 5.46 4.99 -9.76
C GLY A 455 6.81 4.32 -9.60
N LYS A 456 6.88 3.38 -8.66
CA LYS A 456 8.06 2.57 -8.39
C LYS A 456 7.78 1.12 -8.74
N ALA A 457 8.72 0.46 -9.43
CA ALA A 457 8.79 -0.99 -9.53
C ALA A 457 9.47 -1.57 -8.27
N ALA A 458 9.07 -2.76 -7.84
CA ALA A 458 9.85 -3.49 -6.85
C ALA A 458 11.26 -3.79 -7.41
N PRO A 459 12.30 -3.79 -6.57
CA PRO A 459 13.69 -3.97 -7.04
C PRO A 459 13.92 -5.23 -7.87
N ALA A 460 13.28 -6.34 -7.50
CA ALA A 460 13.37 -7.64 -8.19
C ALA A 460 12.42 -7.79 -9.39
N TYR A 461 11.50 -6.84 -9.62
CA TYR A 461 10.45 -7.00 -10.62
C TYR A 461 10.89 -6.54 -12.01
N HIS A 462 11.62 -7.40 -12.72
CA HIS A 462 12.20 -7.10 -14.02
C HIS A 462 11.17 -6.70 -15.07
N PHE A 463 10.03 -7.40 -15.15
CA PHE A 463 8.99 -7.09 -16.11
C PHE A 463 8.40 -5.68 -15.90
N ALA A 464 8.15 -5.29 -14.65
CA ALA A 464 7.71 -3.93 -14.34
C ALA A 464 8.74 -2.87 -14.77
N LYS A 465 10.04 -3.14 -14.62
CA LYS A 465 11.11 -2.26 -15.13
C LYS A 465 11.11 -2.20 -16.65
N LEU A 466 10.83 -3.31 -17.32
CA LEU A 466 10.70 -3.37 -18.78
C LEU A 466 9.51 -2.54 -19.27
N VAL A 467 8.37 -2.56 -18.56
CA VAL A 467 7.20 -1.70 -18.85
C VAL A 467 7.57 -0.22 -18.71
N ILE A 468 8.34 0.16 -17.66
CA ILE A 468 8.84 1.54 -17.52
C ILE A 468 9.71 1.91 -18.73
N LYS A 469 10.62 1.03 -19.15
CA LYS A 469 11.47 1.26 -20.34
C LYS A 469 10.61 1.43 -21.59
N PHE A 470 9.60 0.59 -21.78
CA PHE A 470 8.69 0.67 -22.91
C PHE A 470 7.95 2.02 -22.96
N ILE A 471 7.40 2.50 -21.82
CA ILE A 471 6.74 3.79 -21.71
C ILE A 471 7.69 4.95 -22.08
N ASN A 472 8.94 4.90 -21.60
CA ASN A 472 9.95 5.93 -21.93
C ASN A 472 10.35 5.92 -23.40
N ASN A 473 10.52 4.74 -24.00
CA ASN A 473 10.84 4.62 -25.43
C ASN A 473 9.65 5.10 -26.28
N LEU A 474 8.43 4.74 -25.91
CA LEU A 474 7.20 5.23 -26.54
C LEU A 474 7.12 6.77 -26.50
N ALA A 475 7.44 7.37 -25.32
CA ALA A 475 7.51 8.83 -25.17
C ALA A 475 8.53 9.46 -26.14
N GLY A 476 9.72 8.90 -26.21
CA GLY A 476 10.76 9.38 -27.13
C GLY A 476 10.35 9.27 -28.61
N THR A 477 9.71 8.19 -29.02
CA THR A 477 9.20 7.99 -30.38
C THR A 477 8.10 9.01 -30.70
N ILE A 478 7.16 9.23 -29.78
CA ILE A 478 6.07 10.23 -29.94
C ILE A 478 6.62 11.64 -30.05
N ASP A 479 7.58 12.02 -29.22
CA ASP A 479 8.19 13.36 -29.25
C ASP A 479 8.94 13.62 -30.57
N GLY A 480 9.46 12.58 -31.22
CA GLY A 480 10.13 12.63 -32.51
C GLY A 480 9.21 12.62 -33.73
N GLU A 481 7.92 12.28 -33.60
CA GLU A 481 7.00 12.08 -34.72
C GLU A 481 6.21 13.39 -35.06
N PRO A 482 6.47 14.03 -36.20
CA PRO A 482 5.81 15.27 -36.56
C PRO A 482 4.28 15.18 -36.67
N ALA A 483 3.74 14.03 -37.11
CA ALA A 483 2.31 13.83 -37.32
C ALA A 483 1.48 13.89 -36.02
N VAL A 484 2.09 13.63 -34.87
CA VAL A 484 1.41 13.62 -33.57
C VAL A 484 1.81 14.80 -32.67
N ARG A 485 2.76 15.63 -33.13
CA ARG A 485 3.29 16.75 -32.35
C ARG A 485 2.17 17.73 -31.95
N GLY A 486 2.15 18.11 -30.66
CA GLY A 486 1.13 18.99 -30.08
C GLY A 486 -0.24 18.30 -29.86
N ARG A 487 -0.38 17.03 -30.24
CA ARG A 487 -1.61 16.24 -30.09
C ARG A 487 -1.51 15.16 -29.05
N LEU A 488 -0.35 14.54 -28.96
CA LEU A 488 -0.06 13.43 -28.07
C LEU A 488 1.30 13.64 -27.41
N LYS A 489 1.37 13.44 -26.11
CA LYS A 489 2.59 13.45 -25.32
C LYS A 489 2.53 12.40 -24.22
N VAL A 490 3.67 11.80 -23.91
CA VAL A 490 3.82 10.84 -22.80
C VAL A 490 4.95 11.32 -21.90
N VAL A 491 4.71 11.33 -20.60
CA VAL A 491 5.69 11.73 -19.60
C VAL A 491 5.74 10.69 -18.49
N PHE A 492 6.88 10.06 -18.29
CA PHE A 492 7.12 9.30 -17.07
C PHE A 492 7.71 10.22 -16.01
N VAL A 493 6.92 10.55 -14.98
CA VAL A 493 7.32 11.47 -13.90
C VAL A 493 8.30 10.79 -12.97
N PRO A 494 9.57 11.25 -12.89
CA PRO A 494 10.59 10.61 -12.08
C PRO A 494 10.32 10.84 -10.58
N GLU A 495 10.95 9.99 -9.74
CA GLU A 495 10.95 10.13 -8.27
C GLU A 495 9.54 10.31 -7.65
N TYR A 496 8.52 9.63 -8.24
CA TYR A 496 7.16 9.75 -7.75
C TYR A 496 7.07 9.48 -6.24
N CYS A 497 6.57 10.46 -5.50
CA CYS A 497 6.39 10.46 -4.06
C CYS A 497 5.21 11.37 -3.67
N VAL A 498 4.91 11.50 -2.37
CA VAL A 498 3.75 12.29 -1.92
C VAL A 498 3.82 13.76 -2.34
N SER A 499 5.00 14.36 -2.33
CA SER A 499 5.16 15.77 -2.76
C SER A 499 4.94 15.98 -4.25
N VAL A 500 5.19 14.97 -5.08
CA VAL A 500 4.81 14.98 -6.50
C VAL A 500 3.30 14.75 -6.65
N ALA A 501 2.73 13.83 -5.88
CA ALA A 501 1.28 13.58 -5.85
C ALA A 501 0.48 14.84 -5.51
N GLU A 502 0.91 15.62 -4.53
CA GLU A 502 0.29 16.89 -4.11
C GLU A 502 0.24 17.94 -5.23
N ARG A 503 1.12 17.83 -6.24
CA ARG A 503 1.15 18.72 -7.40
C ARG A 503 0.39 18.17 -8.58
N LEU A 504 0.58 16.89 -8.90
CA LEU A 504 0.02 16.27 -10.09
C LEU A 504 -1.47 15.95 -9.96
N ILE A 505 -1.92 15.46 -8.79
CA ILE A 505 -3.33 15.10 -8.59
C ILE A 505 -4.27 16.27 -8.80
N PRO A 506 -4.06 17.49 -8.23
CA PRO A 506 -4.88 18.65 -8.53
C PRO A 506 -4.90 19.05 -10.02
N ALA A 507 -3.78 18.85 -10.70
CA ALA A 507 -3.62 19.21 -12.11
C ALA A 507 -4.26 18.21 -13.09
N SER A 508 -4.57 17.01 -12.64
CA SER A 508 -5.09 15.94 -13.50
C SER A 508 -6.54 16.14 -13.86
N ASP A 509 -6.88 15.90 -15.13
CA ASP A 509 -8.24 15.86 -15.64
C ASP A 509 -8.82 14.45 -15.57
N VAL A 510 -7.97 13.43 -15.78
CA VAL A 510 -8.33 12.03 -15.84
C VAL A 510 -7.52 11.21 -14.82
N SER A 511 -8.19 10.28 -14.17
CA SER A 511 -7.66 9.33 -13.20
C SER A 511 -7.77 7.91 -13.76
N GLU A 512 -6.64 7.27 -14.02
CA GLU A 512 -6.53 5.91 -14.55
C GLU A 512 -6.61 4.87 -13.43
N GLN A 513 -7.74 4.13 -13.37
CA GLN A 513 -8.01 3.09 -12.37
C GLN A 513 -8.38 1.79 -13.08
N ILE A 514 -7.41 1.25 -13.83
CA ILE A 514 -7.60 0.23 -14.86
C ILE A 514 -7.04 -1.16 -14.50
N SER A 515 -6.98 -1.49 -13.21
CA SER A 515 -6.58 -2.83 -12.75
C SER A 515 -7.46 -3.93 -13.39
N THR A 516 -6.91 -5.12 -13.52
CA THR A 516 -7.73 -6.30 -13.82
C THR A 516 -8.76 -6.45 -12.70
N ALA A 517 -10.06 -6.54 -13.04
CA ALA A 517 -11.12 -6.57 -12.03
C ALA A 517 -10.96 -7.74 -11.05
N GLY A 518 -11.11 -7.46 -9.77
CA GLY A 518 -10.89 -8.41 -8.66
C GLY A 518 -9.45 -8.44 -8.12
N TYR A 519 -8.53 -7.57 -8.59
CA TYR A 519 -7.14 -7.57 -8.16
C TYR A 519 -6.74 -6.36 -7.30
N GLU A 520 -7.33 -5.18 -7.54
CA GLU A 520 -7.08 -4.01 -6.69
C GLU A 520 -7.96 -4.07 -5.44
N ALA A 521 -7.38 -4.30 -4.30
CA ALA A 521 -8.13 -4.41 -3.04
C ALA A 521 -8.98 -3.16 -2.74
N SER A 522 -8.48 -1.98 -3.01
CA SER A 522 -9.19 -0.72 -2.80
C SER A 522 -8.72 0.38 -3.76
N GLY A 523 -7.42 0.65 -3.79
CA GLY A 523 -6.90 1.91 -4.29
C GLY A 523 -7.15 3.05 -3.28
N THR A 524 -6.30 4.07 -3.34
CA THR A 524 -6.48 5.33 -2.59
C THR A 524 -6.15 6.55 -3.46
N SER A 525 -5.45 6.34 -4.58
CA SER A 525 -5.24 7.42 -5.56
C SER A 525 -6.56 7.85 -6.21
N ASN A 526 -7.45 6.90 -6.52
CA ASN A 526 -8.80 7.15 -7.02
C ASN A 526 -9.55 8.17 -6.16
N MET A 527 -9.58 8.00 -4.83
CA MET A 527 -10.24 8.91 -3.90
C MET A 527 -9.61 10.31 -3.90
N LYS A 528 -8.28 10.41 -4.01
CA LYS A 528 -7.56 11.68 -4.09
C LYS A 528 -7.87 12.44 -5.39
N PHE A 529 -7.93 11.72 -6.50
CA PHE A 529 -8.33 12.28 -7.79
C PHE A 529 -9.77 12.75 -7.77
N MET A 530 -10.70 11.93 -7.23
CA MET A 530 -12.11 12.26 -7.13
C MET A 530 -12.34 13.57 -6.37
N MET A 531 -11.74 13.76 -5.20
CA MET A 531 -11.89 15.00 -4.42
C MET A 531 -11.21 16.21 -5.06
N ASN A 532 -10.38 16.02 -6.08
CA ASN A 532 -9.75 17.07 -6.87
C ASN A 532 -10.41 17.27 -8.26
N GLY A 533 -11.55 16.62 -8.49
CA GLY A 533 -12.34 16.79 -9.70
C GLY A 533 -11.69 16.21 -10.97
N ALA A 534 -10.85 15.19 -10.85
CA ALA A 534 -10.45 14.39 -11.98
C ALA A 534 -11.50 13.30 -12.22
N LEU A 535 -11.93 13.11 -13.48
CA LEU A 535 -12.86 12.05 -13.83
C LEU A 535 -12.14 10.72 -13.95
N THR A 536 -12.76 9.65 -13.43
CA THR A 536 -12.15 8.33 -13.44
C THR A 536 -12.54 7.57 -14.72
N ILE A 537 -11.52 7.05 -15.41
CA ILE A 537 -11.66 5.93 -16.33
C ILE A 537 -11.15 4.70 -15.62
N GLY A 538 -11.94 3.62 -15.59
CA GLY A 538 -11.58 2.48 -14.76
C GLY A 538 -12.44 1.25 -14.95
N THR A 539 -11.96 0.17 -14.36
CA THR A 539 -12.68 -1.10 -14.24
C THR A 539 -13.55 -1.11 -12.99
N ARG A 540 -14.52 -2.04 -12.93
CA ARG A 540 -15.30 -2.30 -11.72
C ARG A 540 -14.46 -3.10 -10.73
N ASP A 541 -13.57 -2.39 -10.02
CA ASP A 541 -12.61 -2.98 -9.10
C ASP A 541 -12.33 -2.09 -7.89
N GLY A 542 -12.02 -2.69 -6.76
CA GLY A 542 -11.69 -2.00 -5.52
C GLY A 542 -12.73 -0.96 -5.10
N ALA A 543 -12.27 0.16 -4.56
CA ALA A 543 -13.15 1.25 -4.13
C ALA A 543 -13.77 2.05 -5.29
N THR A 544 -13.32 1.85 -6.55
CA THR A 544 -13.89 2.54 -7.71
C THR A 544 -15.37 2.20 -7.89
N ILE A 545 -15.80 0.99 -7.53
CA ILE A 545 -17.22 0.59 -7.54
C ILE A 545 -18.02 1.50 -6.60
N GLU A 546 -17.61 1.54 -5.33
CA GLU A 546 -18.31 2.36 -4.32
C GLU A 546 -18.28 3.85 -4.65
N MET A 547 -17.23 4.33 -5.32
CA MET A 547 -17.13 5.72 -5.79
C MET A 547 -18.14 5.99 -6.90
N ALA A 548 -18.27 5.08 -7.87
CA ALA A 548 -19.23 5.21 -8.97
C ALA A 548 -20.68 5.13 -8.45
N GLU A 549 -20.96 4.21 -7.52
CA GLU A 549 -22.27 4.13 -6.85
C GLU A 549 -22.65 5.43 -6.12
N THR A 550 -21.67 6.07 -5.45
CA THR A 550 -21.92 7.27 -4.65
C THR A 550 -22.10 8.53 -5.53
N ALA A 551 -21.32 8.63 -6.63
CA ALA A 551 -21.34 9.81 -7.50
C ALA A 551 -22.29 9.68 -8.70
N GLY A 552 -22.83 8.47 -8.96
CA GLY A 552 -23.54 8.10 -10.18
C GLY A 552 -22.59 7.55 -11.26
N GLU A 553 -22.89 6.34 -11.78
CA GLU A 553 -22.02 5.66 -12.78
C GLU A 553 -21.84 6.50 -14.06
N GLU A 554 -22.82 7.31 -14.43
CA GLU A 554 -22.77 8.22 -15.58
C GLU A 554 -21.67 9.30 -15.46
N ASN A 555 -21.14 9.52 -14.26
CA ASN A 555 -20.04 10.45 -13.99
C ASN A 555 -18.66 9.76 -14.01
N PHE A 556 -18.61 8.49 -14.46
CA PHE A 556 -17.40 7.68 -14.63
C PHE A 556 -17.34 7.13 -16.06
N PHE A 557 -16.15 6.71 -16.49
CA PHE A 557 -15.93 6.04 -17.77
C PHE A 557 -15.56 4.58 -17.49
N LEU A 558 -16.54 3.79 -17.06
CA LEU A 558 -16.33 2.39 -16.73
C LEU A 558 -16.23 1.53 -18.00
N PHE A 559 -15.37 0.49 -17.94
CA PHE A 559 -15.13 -0.45 -19.04
C PHE A 559 -14.64 -1.81 -18.51
N GLY A 560 -14.54 -2.77 -19.44
CA GLY A 560 -13.91 -4.07 -19.24
C GLY A 560 -14.71 -5.08 -18.44
N LEU A 561 -14.11 -6.23 -18.23
CA LEU A 561 -14.70 -7.37 -17.55
C LEU A 561 -14.92 -7.09 -16.06
N SER A 562 -15.98 -7.64 -15.49
CA SER A 562 -16.19 -7.72 -14.04
C SER A 562 -15.29 -8.78 -13.40
N ALA A 563 -15.13 -8.75 -12.08
CA ALA A 563 -14.35 -9.76 -11.35
C ALA A 563 -14.88 -11.20 -11.56
N GLU A 564 -16.20 -11.35 -11.69
CA GLU A 564 -16.83 -12.65 -11.97
C GLU A 564 -16.51 -13.12 -13.40
N GLU A 565 -16.58 -12.23 -14.39
CA GLU A 565 -16.22 -12.54 -15.78
C GLU A 565 -14.75 -12.87 -15.92
N VAL A 566 -13.86 -12.13 -15.23
CA VAL A 566 -12.42 -12.44 -15.14
C VAL A 566 -12.20 -13.86 -14.60
N ALA A 567 -12.88 -14.23 -13.53
CA ALA A 567 -12.75 -15.56 -12.95
C ALA A 567 -13.23 -16.67 -13.90
N LYS A 568 -14.36 -16.43 -14.58
CA LYS A 568 -14.95 -17.38 -15.55
C LYS A 568 -14.12 -17.53 -16.82
N SER A 569 -13.51 -16.45 -17.31
CA SER A 569 -12.79 -16.46 -18.59
C SER A 569 -11.49 -17.28 -18.56
N ARG A 570 -10.88 -17.50 -17.39
CA ARG A 570 -9.58 -18.15 -17.25
C ARG A 570 -9.46 -19.54 -17.91
N GLY A 571 -10.58 -20.26 -18.07
CA GLY A 571 -10.58 -21.61 -18.67
C GLY A 571 -10.61 -21.65 -20.19
N PHE A 572 -10.95 -20.54 -20.86
CA PHE A 572 -11.16 -20.48 -22.32
C PHE A 572 -10.62 -19.21 -22.99
N TYR A 573 -10.03 -18.30 -22.24
CA TYR A 573 -9.45 -17.08 -22.78
C TYR A 573 -8.29 -17.37 -23.74
N SER A 574 -8.35 -16.77 -24.93
CA SER A 574 -7.30 -16.85 -25.94
C SER A 574 -6.85 -15.45 -26.36
N PRO A 575 -5.68 -14.98 -25.93
CA PRO A 575 -5.14 -13.69 -26.37
C PRO A 575 -4.87 -13.68 -27.88
N GLN A 576 -4.56 -14.83 -28.50
CA GLN A 576 -4.36 -14.95 -29.93
C GLN A 576 -5.63 -14.58 -30.71
N TRP A 577 -6.82 -14.88 -30.17
CA TRP A 577 -8.08 -14.49 -30.80
C TRP A 577 -8.16 -12.96 -30.99
N HIS A 578 -7.78 -12.16 -29.98
CA HIS A 578 -7.76 -10.70 -30.05
C HIS A 578 -6.74 -10.19 -31.09
N TYR A 579 -5.57 -10.81 -31.13
CA TYR A 579 -4.58 -10.50 -32.15
C TYR A 579 -5.11 -10.76 -33.56
N ASP A 580 -5.79 -11.89 -33.79
CA ASP A 580 -6.29 -12.31 -35.11
C ASP A 580 -7.51 -11.49 -35.58
N HIS A 581 -8.41 -11.07 -34.66
CA HIS A 581 -9.70 -10.49 -35.01
C HIS A 581 -9.84 -8.99 -34.70
N GLU A 582 -8.91 -8.38 -33.98
CA GLU A 582 -8.94 -6.94 -33.67
C GLU A 582 -7.80 -6.22 -34.40
N PRO A 583 -8.08 -5.52 -35.53
CA PRO A 583 -7.02 -4.94 -36.36
C PRO A 583 -6.12 -3.94 -35.63
N GLU A 584 -6.66 -3.10 -34.75
CA GLU A 584 -5.87 -2.10 -34.01
C GLU A 584 -5.01 -2.77 -32.92
N THR A 585 -5.50 -3.83 -32.28
CA THR A 585 -4.71 -4.65 -31.35
C THR A 585 -3.54 -5.29 -32.06
N ARG A 586 -3.79 -5.93 -33.23
CA ARG A 586 -2.75 -6.50 -34.07
C ARG A 586 -1.70 -5.46 -34.46
N ALA A 587 -2.15 -4.34 -35.05
CA ALA A 587 -1.25 -3.31 -35.53
C ALA A 587 -0.37 -2.72 -34.40
N ALA A 588 -0.92 -2.57 -33.18
CA ALA A 588 -0.14 -2.11 -32.04
C ALA A 588 0.94 -3.12 -31.62
N LEU A 589 0.62 -4.42 -31.60
CA LEU A 589 1.58 -5.46 -31.25
C LEU A 589 2.62 -5.64 -32.36
N ASP A 590 2.25 -5.53 -33.63
CA ASP A 590 3.16 -5.60 -34.78
C ASP A 590 4.20 -4.48 -34.76
N LEU A 591 3.83 -3.25 -34.35
CA LEU A 591 4.81 -2.16 -34.16
C LEU A 591 5.85 -2.50 -33.08
N ILE A 592 5.44 -3.16 -32.00
CA ILE A 592 6.38 -3.61 -30.95
C ILE A 592 7.28 -4.71 -31.52
N ALA A 593 6.70 -5.70 -32.22
CA ALA A 593 7.43 -6.80 -32.85
C ALA A 593 8.45 -6.30 -33.90
N ALA A 594 8.08 -5.27 -34.68
CA ALA A 594 8.94 -4.63 -35.66
C ALA A 594 10.03 -3.72 -35.04
N ASN A 595 10.15 -3.68 -33.71
CA ASN A 595 11.11 -2.83 -32.99
C ASN A 595 10.93 -1.34 -33.22
N HIS A 596 9.71 -0.86 -33.55
CA HIS A 596 9.44 0.54 -33.83
C HIS A 596 9.80 1.44 -32.63
N PHE A 597 9.63 0.93 -31.40
CA PHE A 597 9.94 1.63 -30.15
C PHE A 597 11.31 1.25 -29.57
N SER A 598 12.10 0.42 -30.27
CA SER A 598 13.39 -0.08 -29.79
C SER A 598 14.43 -0.26 -30.90
N GLN A 599 14.49 0.68 -31.83
CA GLN A 599 15.38 0.63 -33.01
C GLN A 599 16.86 0.42 -32.63
N HIS A 600 17.31 1.00 -31.52
CA HIS A 600 18.69 0.86 -31.02
C HIS A 600 18.94 -0.38 -30.17
N GLU A 601 17.87 -1.08 -29.75
CA GLU A 601 17.93 -2.29 -28.94
C GLU A 601 16.87 -3.30 -29.45
N PRO A 602 17.06 -3.86 -30.65
CA PRO A 602 16.10 -4.80 -31.23
C PRO A 602 15.84 -5.98 -30.33
N GLY A 603 14.57 -6.37 -30.20
CA GLY A 603 14.16 -7.52 -29.38
C GLY A 603 14.02 -7.23 -27.88
N VAL A 604 14.37 -6.05 -27.38
CA VAL A 604 14.30 -5.76 -25.94
C VAL A 604 12.85 -5.86 -25.37
N PHE A 605 11.83 -5.66 -26.20
CA PHE A 605 10.41 -5.77 -25.80
C PHE A 605 9.77 -7.11 -26.20
N THR A 606 10.52 -8.08 -26.74
CA THR A 606 9.99 -9.43 -26.98
C THR A 606 9.32 -10.05 -25.75
N PRO A 607 9.85 -9.91 -24.49
CA PRO A 607 9.16 -10.45 -23.32
C PRO A 607 7.76 -9.84 -23.07
N ILE A 608 7.47 -8.64 -23.56
CA ILE A 608 6.12 -8.05 -23.49
C ILE A 608 5.17 -8.81 -24.42
N LEU A 609 5.62 -9.09 -25.66
CA LEU A 609 4.83 -9.87 -26.62
C LEU A 609 4.65 -11.31 -26.12
N ASP A 610 5.70 -11.91 -25.57
CA ASP A 610 5.62 -13.24 -24.98
C ASP A 610 4.59 -13.30 -23.85
N ALA A 611 4.58 -12.33 -22.94
CA ALA A 611 3.62 -12.26 -21.85
C ALA A 611 2.17 -12.12 -22.37
N LEU A 612 1.97 -11.35 -23.44
CA LEU A 612 0.63 -11.10 -24.01
C LEU A 612 0.14 -12.25 -24.89
N LEU A 613 1.00 -12.90 -25.69
CA LEU A 613 0.57 -13.88 -26.68
C LEU A 613 0.95 -15.32 -26.30
N LEU A 614 2.19 -15.55 -25.85
CA LEU A 614 2.67 -16.90 -25.58
C LEU A 614 2.37 -17.39 -24.15
N MET A 615 2.45 -16.49 -23.15
CA MET A 615 2.19 -16.84 -21.74
C MET A 615 0.73 -16.64 -21.33
N GLY A 616 -0.17 -16.32 -22.30
CA GLY A 616 -1.61 -16.33 -22.12
C GLY A 616 -2.21 -15.05 -21.49
N ASP A 617 -1.51 -13.91 -21.53
CA ASP A 617 -2.03 -12.61 -21.05
C ASP A 617 -2.72 -12.69 -19.70
N HIS A 618 -2.00 -13.15 -18.69
CA HIS A 618 -2.52 -13.49 -17.37
C HIS A 618 -3.43 -12.41 -16.74
N TYR A 619 -3.19 -11.14 -17.07
CA TYR A 619 -3.96 -10.00 -16.56
C TYR A 619 -4.97 -9.44 -17.56
N LEU A 620 -5.29 -10.17 -18.62
CA LEU A 620 -6.38 -9.89 -19.56
C LEU A 620 -6.27 -8.47 -20.19
N HIS A 621 -5.06 -8.11 -20.61
CA HIS A 621 -4.82 -6.81 -21.27
C HIS A 621 -5.58 -6.75 -22.60
N LEU A 622 -5.44 -7.77 -23.45
CA LEU A 622 -6.04 -7.79 -24.79
C LEU A 622 -7.57 -7.94 -24.72
N ALA A 623 -8.08 -8.66 -23.73
CA ALA A 623 -9.53 -8.78 -23.53
C ALA A 623 -10.23 -7.43 -23.29
N ASP A 624 -9.54 -6.51 -22.60
CA ASP A 624 -10.11 -5.21 -22.25
C ASP A 624 -9.64 -4.06 -23.16
N LEU A 625 -8.61 -4.25 -24.02
CA LEU A 625 -7.97 -3.18 -24.78
C LEU A 625 -8.94 -2.42 -25.69
N LYS A 626 -9.79 -3.13 -26.40
CA LYS A 626 -10.81 -2.52 -27.26
C LYS A 626 -11.80 -1.68 -26.45
N ASN A 627 -12.39 -2.25 -25.41
CA ASN A 627 -13.35 -1.57 -24.54
C ASN A 627 -12.72 -0.35 -23.85
N TYR A 628 -11.45 -0.44 -23.47
CA TYR A 628 -10.68 0.64 -22.90
C TYR A 628 -10.48 1.79 -23.91
N SER A 629 -10.12 1.46 -25.15
CA SER A 629 -9.97 2.43 -26.24
C SER A 629 -11.29 3.14 -26.56
N GLU A 630 -12.41 2.41 -26.56
CA GLU A 630 -13.75 2.98 -26.72
C GLU A 630 -14.14 3.91 -25.55
N ALA A 631 -13.80 3.55 -24.32
CA ALA A 631 -14.02 4.39 -23.15
C ALA A 631 -13.24 5.71 -23.24
N HIS A 632 -11.99 5.68 -23.72
CA HIS A 632 -11.21 6.88 -24.03
C HIS A 632 -11.84 7.73 -25.13
N GLY A 633 -12.48 7.12 -26.12
CA GLY A 633 -13.26 7.82 -27.14
C GLY A 633 -14.43 8.59 -26.53
N ARG A 634 -15.23 7.96 -25.66
CA ARG A 634 -16.32 8.62 -24.92
C ARG A 634 -15.81 9.77 -24.04
N LEU A 635 -14.71 9.53 -23.32
CA LEU A 635 -14.05 10.53 -22.48
C LEU A 635 -13.60 11.75 -23.29
N GLY A 636 -12.91 11.54 -24.42
CA GLY A 636 -12.46 12.60 -25.30
C GLY A 636 -13.61 13.44 -25.86
N LYS A 637 -14.73 12.80 -26.22
CA LYS A 637 -15.94 13.48 -26.66
C LYS A 637 -16.57 14.32 -25.55
N THR A 638 -16.63 13.82 -24.33
CA THR A 638 -17.16 14.56 -23.17
C THR A 638 -16.28 15.76 -22.83
N TYR A 639 -14.93 15.65 -22.97
CA TYR A 639 -14.01 16.75 -22.69
C TYR A 639 -14.21 17.95 -23.63
N GLN A 640 -14.71 17.72 -24.85
CA GLN A 640 -15.02 18.80 -25.82
C GLN A 640 -16.23 19.66 -25.40
N ASP A 641 -17.03 19.18 -24.41
CA ASP A 641 -18.08 19.95 -23.75
C ASP A 641 -17.60 20.38 -22.35
N PRO A 642 -17.07 21.59 -22.17
CA PRO A 642 -16.53 22.04 -20.89
C PRO A 642 -17.59 22.21 -19.81
N GLU A 643 -18.87 22.40 -20.19
CA GLU A 643 -19.97 22.51 -19.22
C GLU A 643 -20.30 21.13 -18.63
N GLU A 644 -20.46 20.12 -19.49
CA GLU A 644 -20.73 18.75 -19.05
C GLU A 644 -19.54 18.15 -18.29
N TRP A 645 -18.29 18.42 -18.76
CA TRP A 645 -17.08 18.00 -18.05
C TRP A 645 -17.03 18.56 -16.63
N SER A 646 -17.25 19.88 -16.49
CA SER A 646 -17.24 20.55 -15.19
C SER A 646 -18.35 20.05 -14.28
N ARG A 647 -19.56 19.82 -14.82
CA ARG A 647 -20.70 19.29 -14.08
C ARG A 647 -20.36 17.93 -13.46
N LYS A 648 -19.83 17.01 -14.27
CA LYS A 648 -19.40 15.67 -13.80
C LYS A 648 -18.29 15.77 -12.75
N ALA A 649 -17.30 16.64 -12.97
CA ALA A 649 -16.20 16.83 -12.03
C ALA A 649 -16.66 17.36 -10.66
N ILE A 650 -17.57 18.33 -10.65
CA ILE A 650 -18.16 18.88 -9.42
C ILE A 650 -18.97 17.80 -8.68
N LEU A 651 -19.75 16.98 -9.38
CA LEU A 651 -20.51 15.87 -8.78
C LEU A 651 -19.58 14.82 -8.16
N ASN A 652 -18.44 14.52 -8.78
CA ASN A 652 -17.42 13.65 -8.20
C ASN A 652 -16.85 14.24 -6.90
N VAL A 653 -16.50 15.53 -6.88
CA VAL A 653 -16.05 16.22 -5.66
C VAL A 653 -17.12 16.15 -4.57
N ALA A 654 -18.36 16.46 -4.92
CA ALA A 654 -19.51 16.47 -3.99
C ALA A 654 -19.75 15.09 -3.35
N ALA A 655 -19.46 14.01 -4.07
CA ALA A 655 -19.64 12.63 -3.62
C ALA A 655 -18.45 12.07 -2.82
N SER A 656 -17.39 12.84 -2.59
CA SER A 656 -16.16 12.36 -1.95
C SER A 656 -16.29 12.11 -0.45
N GLY A 657 -17.37 12.51 0.21
CA GLY A 657 -17.55 12.46 1.67
C GLY A 657 -17.25 11.09 2.29
N LYS A 658 -17.82 10.02 1.71
CA LYS A 658 -17.62 8.63 2.14
C LYS A 658 -16.13 8.23 2.17
N PHE A 659 -15.27 8.84 1.35
CA PHE A 659 -13.87 8.45 1.18
C PHE A 659 -12.90 9.28 2.04
N SER A 660 -13.39 9.80 3.17
CA SER A 660 -12.58 10.45 4.20
C SER A 660 -11.84 9.43 5.07
N SER A 661 -10.56 9.69 5.35
CA SER A 661 -9.81 8.93 6.37
C SER A 661 -10.40 9.13 7.77
N ASP A 662 -11.07 10.24 8.04
CA ASP A 662 -11.70 10.49 9.33
C ASP A 662 -12.84 9.49 9.59
N ARG A 663 -13.71 9.24 8.57
CA ARG A 663 -14.74 8.18 8.64
C ARG A 663 -14.09 6.81 8.83
N THR A 664 -13.08 6.46 8.00
CA THR A 664 -12.42 5.15 8.08
C THR A 664 -11.85 4.91 9.47
N ILE A 665 -11.12 5.87 10.04
CA ILE A 665 -10.51 5.73 11.36
C ILE A 665 -11.57 5.69 12.46
N ALA A 666 -12.67 6.45 12.33
CA ALA A 666 -13.80 6.38 13.27
C ALA A 666 -14.43 4.97 13.28
N GLU A 667 -14.59 4.33 12.12
CA GLU A 667 -15.08 2.95 12.04
C GLU A 667 -14.11 1.95 12.71
N TYR A 668 -12.80 2.05 12.48
CA TYR A 668 -11.80 1.24 13.20
C TYR A 668 -11.87 1.49 14.71
N ALA A 669 -11.92 2.77 15.13
CA ALA A 669 -11.96 3.14 16.54
C ALA A 669 -13.20 2.59 17.26
N ASN A 670 -14.36 2.70 16.63
CA ASN A 670 -15.63 2.30 17.25
C ASN A 670 -15.84 0.79 17.20
N GLU A 671 -15.54 0.14 16.08
CA GLU A 671 -15.97 -1.23 15.81
C GLU A 671 -14.88 -2.29 16.09
N ILE A 672 -13.60 -1.91 16.03
CA ILE A 672 -12.49 -2.84 16.21
C ILE A 672 -11.68 -2.52 17.46
N TRP A 673 -11.26 -1.24 17.61
CA TRP A 673 -10.40 -0.85 18.74
C TRP A 673 -11.18 -0.48 19.99
N HIS A 674 -12.49 -0.18 19.87
CA HIS A 674 -13.34 0.38 20.91
C HIS A 674 -12.68 1.56 21.64
N ALA A 675 -11.96 2.38 20.89
CA ALA A 675 -11.23 3.54 21.37
C ALA A 675 -12.10 4.79 21.26
N LYS A 676 -12.05 5.62 22.30
CA LYS A 676 -12.75 6.92 22.31
C LYS A 676 -11.75 8.05 22.07
N PRO A 677 -12.19 9.15 21.42
CA PRO A 677 -11.36 10.35 21.35
C PRO A 677 -10.97 10.83 22.75
N CYS A 678 -9.72 11.28 22.87
CA CYS A 678 -9.24 11.97 24.06
C CYS A 678 -9.11 13.47 23.72
N PRO A 679 -10.12 14.29 24.03
CA PRO A 679 -10.04 15.72 23.79
C PRO A 679 -8.85 16.32 24.54
N VAL A 680 -8.18 17.29 23.92
CA VAL A 680 -7.14 18.11 24.54
C VAL A 680 -7.73 19.49 24.73
N ASP A 681 -7.79 19.96 25.96
CA ASP A 681 -8.33 21.28 26.35
C ASP A 681 -7.51 22.46 25.80
#